data_377ceb42852ac36e199ce3726b7bcbce
#
_entry.id   377ceb42852ac36e199ce3726b7bcbce
#
_cell.length_a   1.000
_cell.length_b   1.000
_cell.length_c   1.000
_cell.angle_alpha   90.00
_cell.angle_beta   90.00
_cell.angle_gamma   90.00
#
_symmetry.space_group_name_H-M   'P 1'
#
loop_
_entity.id
_entity.type
_entity.pdbx_description
1 polymer ?
#
loop_
_entity_poly.entity_id
_entity_poly.type
_entity_poly.pdbx_seq_one_letter_code
_entity_poly.pdbx_strand_id
1 'polypeptide(L)'
;ISEGWAKEQHCYFSMNFTQEISAITYNADSSKALLHFDKLKDNQLEVYVGLSFTSIFGAQRNLAYETGKTFEWVQFDDIVNDGRNYWDQELSKIEVFTEDENKKTIFYTALYHCMIHPNIAEDVDGKYRGHDGKIHQSPNHTQYTVFSLWDTYRALHPLMTIIDEQRTTDFINSFLEIYKASGRLPVWELASNETDCMIGYHSVSVIADAYMKGIRGFDTTLALEAMVASANEDIFGLDSYKKYGFVRAEDEPESVSKTLEYSYDDWCIAQMARAMGEDSIADVFYKRAESWRNVINPETGFATPRLNGDWLPNFDPKEVNLHFTEANSWQYSFVQQAQGGAHGSAKLEKRLDDFFTAGEQTTGRTQSDITGLIGQYAHGNEPSHHIAYLYNYTAHPEKGQKIIKQICDSFYTNKPDGLIGNEDCGQMSAWYVMSASGFYSVYPGSNLYFVGHCSFDSVVYNRNSRNEIKIIGTNQIGSNACRDFTTYDVRDGLFLDFSECNFGDSFLDEGWTIPIITQTPLISGENIFTETTKVTLNGLNPFDEIYFRVNEEGVFKKYLKPFSIDQTSFIEAYAKTVQRKSPTISATFYKKPNNWTCTPSIQPNSQYTGGGDDALIDGINGTTQWQAGRWQGYQNEEITFTLDLKEQKKISEISLNFLQDAQSWILMPSDISVYVDGKLVATDTIDVDFFLDGSYTEEIKLKIPTTKSQYIKIVVHSAGKLPEGHIGYYLDGEAFFFVDEIKVN
;
A
#
# COMPACT_ATOMS: atom_id res chain seq x y z
N ILE A 1 10.35 -8.10 -25.91
CA ILE A 1 9.20 -7.56 -25.16
C ILE A 1 8.72 -8.69 -24.27
N SER A 2 8.45 -8.42 -23.03
CA SER A 2 7.80 -9.33 -22.09
C SER A 2 6.59 -8.62 -21.46
N GLU A 3 5.63 -9.42 -21.05
CA GLU A 3 4.46 -8.99 -20.30
C GLU A 3 4.53 -9.68 -18.93
N GLY A 4 4.03 -9.01 -17.91
CA GLY A 4 4.04 -9.50 -16.54
C GLY A 4 3.47 -8.44 -15.64
N TRP A 5 4.03 -8.29 -14.46
CA TRP A 5 3.64 -7.22 -13.53
C TRP A 5 3.72 -5.83 -14.17
N ALA A 6 4.84 -5.51 -14.87
CA ALA A 6 4.82 -4.43 -15.83
C ALA A 6 4.12 -4.89 -17.12
N LYS A 7 3.18 -4.08 -17.63
CA LYS A 7 2.32 -4.43 -18.78
C LYS A 7 3.10 -4.66 -20.06
N GLU A 8 4.18 -3.89 -20.27
CA GLU A 8 5.02 -3.97 -21.46
C GLU A 8 6.47 -3.64 -21.11
N GLN A 9 7.39 -4.60 -21.24
CA GLN A 9 8.80 -4.39 -21.00
C GLN A 9 9.59 -4.56 -22.28
N HIS A 10 10.47 -3.58 -22.57
CA HIS A 10 11.38 -3.61 -23.69
C HIS A 10 12.81 -3.75 -23.18
N CYS A 11 13.49 -4.82 -23.57
CA CYS A 11 14.91 -4.99 -23.29
C CYS A 11 15.62 -5.39 -24.60
N TYR A 12 16.63 -4.64 -24.95
CA TYR A 12 17.52 -4.90 -26.08
C TYR A 12 18.88 -5.24 -25.52
N PHE A 13 19.59 -6.14 -26.22
CA PHE A 13 20.92 -6.51 -25.81
C PHE A 13 21.86 -6.59 -27.00
N SER A 14 23.16 -6.43 -26.74
CA SER A 14 24.25 -6.66 -27.66
C SER A 14 25.31 -7.47 -26.95
N MET A 15 25.87 -8.46 -27.66
CA MET A 15 26.91 -9.34 -27.11
C MET A 15 28.16 -9.29 -27.98
N ASN A 16 29.32 -9.17 -27.35
CA ASN A 16 30.63 -9.34 -27.94
C ASN A 16 31.36 -10.51 -27.29
N PHE A 17 32.14 -11.22 -28.08
CA PHE A 17 32.87 -12.42 -27.66
C PHE A 17 34.34 -12.27 -27.95
N THR A 18 35.21 -12.76 -27.06
CA THR A 18 36.68 -12.78 -27.29
C THR A 18 37.15 -13.77 -28.36
N GLN A 19 36.25 -14.64 -28.83
CA GLN A 19 36.47 -15.59 -29.91
C GLN A 19 35.44 -15.40 -31.03
N GLU A 20 35.80 -15.70 -32.26
CA GLU A 20 34.90 -15.65 -33.40
C GLU A 20 33.82 -16.74 -33.32
N ILE A 21 32.60 -16.38 -33.62
CA ILE A 21 31.48 -17.32 -33.74
C ILE A 21 31.63 -18.05 -35.08
N SER A 22 31.79 -19.37 -35.04
CA SER A 22 31.93 -20.18 -36.25
C SER A 22 30.57 -20.49 -36.90
N ALA A 23 29.51 -20.63 -36.10
CA ALA A 23 28.16 -20.84 -36.59
C ALA A 23 27.09 -20.41 -35.54
N ILE A 24 25.89 -20.09 -36.01
CA ILE A 24 24.72 -19.83 -35.17
C ILE A 24 23.60 -20.78 -35.63
N THR A 25 23.02 -21.51 -34.69
CA THR A 25 21.85 -22.35 -34.92
C THR A 25 20.66 -21.82 -34.16
N TYR A 26 19.53 -21.62 -34.81
CA TYR A 26 18.28 -21.16 -34.21
C TYR A 26 17.30 -22.32 -34.05
N ASN A 27 16.45 -22.25 -33.02
CA ASN A 27 15.26 -23.10 -32.94
C ASN A 27 14.21 -22.64 -33.97
N ALA A 28 13.10 -23.39 -34.09
CA ALA A 28 12.10 -23.18 -35.16
C ALA A 28 11.43 -21.80 -35.15
N ASP A 29 11.23 -21.20 -33.96
CA ASP A 29 10.61 -19.88 -33.77
C ASP A 29 11.62 -18.75 -33.55
N SER A 30 12.92 -19.05 -33.62
CA SER A 30 14.02 -18.12 -33.40
C SER A 30 14.05 -17.49 -32.00
N SER A 31 13.37 -18.08 -31.03
CA SER A 31 13.40 -17.65 -29.63
C SER A 31 14.66 -18.04 -28.89
N LYS A 32 15.44 -19.01 -29.43
CA LYS A 32 16.69 -19.50 -28.87
C LYS A 32 17.77 -19.59 -29.97
N ALA A 33 18.98 -19.21 -29.61
CA ALA A 33 20.16 -19.34 -30.46
C ALA A 33 21.25 -20.13 -29.76
N LEU A 34 21.86 -21.09 -30.47
CA LEU A 34 23.06 -21.78 -30.03
C LEU A 34 24.25 -21.23 -30.81
N LEU A 35 25.25 -20.70 -30.12
CA LEU A 35 26.48 -20.14 -30.70
C LEU A 35 27.56 -21.21 -30.68
N HIS A 36 28.23 -21.42 -31.83
CA HIS A 36 29.29 -22.40 -32.00
C HIS A 36 30.64 -21.67 -32.08
N PHE A 37 31.63 -22.21 -31.41
CA PHE A 37 33.02 -21.74 -31.43
C PHE A 37 33.94 -22.90 -31.77
N ASP A 38 34.75 -22.82 -32.82
CA ASP A 38 35.59 -23.92 -33.27
C ASP A 38 36.75 -24.24 -32.33
N LYS A 39 37.32 -23.20 -31.74
CA LYS A 39 38.42 -23.34 -30.77
C LYS A 39 38.28 -22.27 -29.69
N LEU A 40 38.40 -22.68 -28.44
CA LEU A 40 38.53 -21.76 -27.32
C LEU A 40 40.01 -21.63 -26.96
N LYS A 41 40.48 -20.41 -26.79
CA LYS A 41 41.80 -20.16 -26.25
C LYS A 41 41.78 -20.49 -24.75
N ASP A 42 42.65 -21.39 -24.33
CA ASP A 42 42.77 -21.84 -22.92
C ASP A 42 41.45 -22.38 -22.31
N ASN A 43 40.51 -22.90 -23.15
CA ASN A 43 39.19 -23.34 -22.80
C ASN A 43 38.33 -22.21 -22.12
N GLN A 44 38.63 -20.95 -22.40
CA GLN A 44 37.93 -19.80 -21.86
C GLN A 44 37.25 -19.02 -22.98
N LEU A 45 36.07 -18.49 -22.67
CA LEU A 45 35.31 -17.57 -23.49
C LEU A 45 34.81 -16.42 -22.60
N GLU A 46 35.26 -15.22 -22.88
CA GLU A 46 34.74 -14.03 -22.26
C GLU A 46 33.61 -13.48 -23.11
N VAL A 47 32.51 -13.06 -22.44
CA VAL A 47 31.31 -12.51 -23.06
C VAL A 47 31.04 -11.16 -22.44
N TYR A 48 30.91 -10.15 -23.28
CA TYR A 48 30.53 -8.79 -22.89
C TYR A 48 29.12 -8.52 -23.36
N VAL A 49 28.25 -8.13 -22.45
CA VAL A 49 26.80 -7.88 -22.71
C VAL A 49 26.46 -6.45 -22.39
N GLY A 50 25.94 -5.73 -23.38
CA GLY A 50 25.32 -4.42 -23.18
C GLY A 50 23.81 -4.57 -23.24
N LEU A 51 23.11 -3.83 -22.36
CA LEU A 51 21.66 -3.77 -22.29
C LEU A 51 21.16 -2.36 -22.60
N SER A 52 19.93 -2.24 -23.10
CA SER A 52 19.22 -0.97 -23.31
C SER A 52 17.70 -1.19 -23.28
N PHE A 53 16.96 -0.22 -22.75
CA PHE A 53 15.50 -0.19 -22.84
C PHE A 53 15.01 0.58 -24.06
N THR A 54 15.92 1.18 -24.86
CA THR A 54 15.56 2.04 -26.00
C THR A 54 15.74 1.36 -27.35
N SER A 55 16.89 0.71 -27.59
CA SER A 55 17.20 0.09 -28.89
C SER A 55 18.41 -0.85 -28.83
N ILE A 56 18.55 -1.72 -29.87
CA ILE A 56 19.77 -2.52 -30.07
C ILE A 56 21.00 -1.61 -30.20
N PHE A 57 20.87 -0.45 -30.86
CA PHE A 57 21.96 0.53 -31.01
C PHE A 57 22.34 1.15 -29.65
N GLY A 58 21.34 1.40 -28.77
CA GLY A 58 21.58 1.79 -27.39
C GLY A 58 22.41 0.75 -26.64
N ALA A 59 22.04 -0.52 -26.72
CA ALA A 59 22.80 -1.62 -26.10
C ALA A 59 24.26 -1.70 -26.62
N GLN A 60 24.48 -1.51 -27.92
CA GLN A 60 25.83 -1.46 -28.49
C GLN A 60 26.65 -0.27 -27.96
N ARG A 61 26.03 0.89 -27.82
CA ARG A 61 26.70 2.09 -27.29
C ARG A 61 27.03 1.95 -25.82
N ASN A 62 26.11 1.44 -25.02
CA ASN A 62 26.33 1.17 -23.60
C ASN A 62 27.51 0.22 -23.43
N LEU A 63 27.52 -0.89 -24.16
CA LEU A 63 28.63 -1.85 -24.15
C LEU A 63 29.97 -1.19 -24.55
N ALA A 64 29.99 -0.41 -25.65
CA ALA A 64 31.22 0.23 -26.11
C ALA A 64 31.72 1.33 -25.15
N TYR A 65 30.82 2.01 -24.43
CA TYR A 65 31.17 3.03 -23.45
C TYR A 65 31.81 2.41 -22.20
N GLU A 66 31.20 1.35 -21.66
CA GLU A 66 31.62 0.71 -20.41
C GLU A 66 32.89 -0.16 -20.59
N THR A 67 33.08 -0.73 -21.79
CA THR A 67 34.27 -1.55 -22.09
C THR A 67 35.43 -0.76 -22.68
N GLY A 68 35.33 0.57 -22.81
CA GLY A 68 36.37 1.44 -23.34
C GLY A 68 36.31 1.65 -24.86
N LYS A 69 36.65 2.89 -25.32
CA LYS A 69 36.49 3.37 -26.70
C LYS A 69 37.50 2.77 -27.73
N THR A 70 38.42 1.94 -27.31
CA THR A 70 39.36 1.29 -28.18
C THR A 70 39.02 -0.19 -28.27
N PHE A 71 39.09 -0.78 -29.46
CA PHE A 71 38.84 -2.21 -29.73
C PHE A 71 39.81 -3.18 -29.02
N GLU A 72 40.56 -2.70 -28.05
CA GLU A 72 41.32 -3.52 -27.12
C GLU A 72 40.36 -3.92 -25.98
N TRP A 73 40.14 -5.22 -25.85
CA TRP A 73 39.24 -5.76 -24.81
C TRP A 73 39.74 -5.36 -23.42
N VAL A 74 38.88 -4.70 -22.66
CA VAL A 74 39.11 -4.50 -21.24
C VAL A 74 39.21 -5.86 -20.58
N GLN A 75 40.28 -6.09 -19.80
CA GLN A 75 40.44 -7.36 -19.11
C GLN A 75 39.38 -7.54 -18.03
N PHE A 76 38.90 -8.77 -17.86
CA PHE A 76 37.91 -9.10 -16.83
C PHE A 76 38.34 -8.58 -15.44
N ASP A 77 39.62 -8.77 -15.07
CA ASP A 77 40.14 -8.29 -13.79
C ASP A 77 40.14 -6.77 -13.64
N ASP A 78 40.27 -6.01 -14.72
CA ASP A 78 40.15 -4.54 -14.67
C ASP A 78 38.71 -4.12 -14.33
N ILE A 79 37.71 -4.75 -14.96
CA ILE A 79 36.29 -4.52 -14.66
C ILE A 79 35.98 -4.87 -13.19
N VAL A 80 36.50 -5.99 -12.68
CA VAL A 80 36.37 -6.39 -11.28
C VAL A 80 36.97 -5.36 -10.34
N ASN A 81 38.15 -4.84 -10.65
CA ASN A 81 38.84 -3.85 -9.83
C ASN A 81 38.12 -2.50 -9.86
N ASP A 82 37.63 -2.05 -11.02
CA ASP A 82 36.83 -0.83 -11.15
C ASP A 82 35.54 -0.95 -10.38
N GLY A 83 34.84 -2.08 -10.46
CA GLY A 83 33.65 -2.36 -9.69
C GLY A 83 33.88 -2.31 -8.17
N ARG A 84 35.01 -2.92 -7.70
CA ARG A 84 35.38 -2.85 -6.28
C ARG A 84 35.66 -1.43 -5.84
N ASN A 85 36.43 -0.66 -6.60
CA ASN A 85 36.73 0.75 -6.28
C ASN A 85 35.45 1.60 -6.22
N TYR A 86 34.53 1.38 -7.14
CA TYR A 86 33.25 2.07 -7.16
C TYR A 86 32.41 1.74 -5.90
N TRP A 87 32.27 0.46 -5.56
CA TRP A 87 31.54 0.05 -4.37
C TRP A 87 32.23 0.48 -3.07
N ASP A 88 33.56 0.47 -3.01
CA ASP A 88 34.31 1.01 -1.86
C ASP A 88 34.02 2.50 -1.67
N GLN A 89 33.92 3.27 -2.75
CA GLN A 89 33.54 4.68 -2.72
C GLN A 89 32.11 4.88 -2.24
N GLU A 90 31.13 4.14 -2.79
CA GLU A 90 29.71 4.25 -2.40
C GLU A 90 29.51 3.85 -0.93
N LEU A 91 30.08 2.72 -0.51
CA LEU A 91 29.94 2.23 0.86
C LEU A 91 30.69 3.08 1.90
N SER A 92 31.73 3.82 1.48
CA SER A 92 32.45 4.74 2.38
C SER A 92 31.69 6.03 2.73
N LYS A 93 30.52 6.24 2.14
CA LYS A 93 29.63 7.36 2.54
C LYS A 93 29.21 7.26 4.01
N ILE A 94 29.19 6.05 4.57
CA ILE A 94 28.95 5.80 6.00
C ILE A 94 30.04 4.87 6.52
N GLU A 95 30.74 5.29 7.56
CA GLU A 95 31.75 4.46 8.23
C GLU A 95 31.27 4.05 9.62
N VAL A 96 31.29 2.76 9.93
CA VAL A 96 30.96 2.22 11.25
C VAL A 96 32.21 1.69 11.96
N PHE A 97 32.32 1.95 13.24
CA PHE A 97 33.42 1.50 14.09
C PHE A 97 32.88 0.56 15.17
N THR A 98 33.37 -0.67 15.15
CA THR A 98 33.02 -1.73 16.09
C THR A 98 34.03 -2.85 16.00
N GLU A 99 34.22 -3.60 17.10
CA GLU A 99 35.00 -4.84 17.12
C GLU A 99 34.17 -6.05 16.66
N ASP A 100 32.85 -5.91 16.51
CA ASP A 100 31.94 -6.97 16.09
C ASP A 100 31.87 -7.04 14.54
N GLU A 101 32.65 -7.95 13.95
CA GLU A 101 32.68 -8.15 12.50
C GLU A 101 31.35 -8.64 11.93
N ASN A 102 30.48 -9.31 12.71
CA ASN A 102 29.16 -9.70 12.24
C ASN A 102 28.26 -8.46 12.05
N LYS A 103 28.24 -7.56 13.02
CA LYS A 103 27.48 -6.30 12.91
C LYS A 103 27.97 -5.46 11.74
N LYS A 104 29.29 -5.41 11.54
CA LYS A 104 29.89 -4.69 10.41
C LYS A 104 29.49 -5.29 9.08
N THR A 105 29.48 -6.62 8.96
CA THR A 105 29.04 -7.33 7.76
C THR A 105 27.56 -7.04 7.47
N ILE A 106 26.69 -7.14 8.47
CA ILE A 106 25.25 -6.84 8.33
C ILE A 106 25.05 -5.40 7.85
N PHE A 107 25.77 -4.44 8.46
CA PHE A 107 25.63 -3.04 8.13
C PHE A 107 25.99 -2.73 6.67
N TYR A 108 27.16 -3.17 6.22
CA TYR A 108 27.61 -2.89 4.85
C TYR A 108 26.82 -3.68 3.81
N THR A 109 26.30 -4.87 4.16
CA THR A 109 25.35 -5.60 3.30
C THR A 109 24.04 -4.81 3.18
N ALA A 110 23.49 -4.29 4.27
CA ALA A 110 22.30 -3.45 4.23
C ALA A 110 22.55 -2.15 3.44
N LEU A 111 23.68 -1.48 3.65
CA LEU A 111 24.03 -0.28 2.88
C LEU A 111 24.19 -0.58 1.37
N TYR A 112 24.75 -1.75 1.02
CA TYR A 112 24.79 -2.23 -0.37
C TYR A 112 23.39 -2.41 -0.95
N HIS A 113 22.46 -3.05 -0.22
CA HIS A 113 21.07 -3.22 -0.66
C HIS A 113 20.37 -1.89 -0.91
N CYS A 114 20.62 -0.87 -0.09
CA CYS A 114 20.07 0.49 -0.28
C CYS A 114 20.48 1.14 -1.63
N MET A 115 21.47 0.59 -2.33
CA MET A 115 22.00 1.14 -3.57
C MET A 115 21.69 0.26 -4.80
N ILE A 116 20.98 -0.85 -4.63
CA ILE A 116 20.59 -1.74 -5.74
C ILE A 116 19.42 -1.13 -6.50
N HIS A 117 18.46 -0.57 -5.81
CA HIS A 117 17.29 0.13 -6.35
C HIS A 117 17.21 1.56 -5.83
N PRO A 118 16.63 2.50 -6.58
CA PRO A 118 16.21 2.46 -8.00
C PRO A 118 17.35 2.24 -8.99
N ASN A 119 17.02 1.70 -10.17
CA ASN A 119 17.99 1.40 -11.23
C ASN A 119 18.09 2.53 -12.26
N ILE A 120 19.25 2.68 -12.90
CA ILE A 120 19.42 3.59 -14.04
C ILE A 120 18.60 3.07 -15.23
N ALA A 121 17.72 3.92 -15.78
CA ALA A 121 16.83 3.61 -16.89
C ALA A 121 17.28 4.16 -18.23
N GLU A 122 18.31 5.01 -18.26
CA GLU A 122 18.80 5.65 -19.48
C GLU A 122 20.02 4.96 -20.07
N ASP A 123 20.17 5.09 -21.39
CA ASP A 123 21.39 4.75 -22.10
C ASP A 123 22.48 5.80 -21.83
N VAL A 124 23.74 5.47 -22.09
CA VAL A 124 24.90 6.36 -21.89
C VAL A 124 24.84 7.69 -22.70
N ASP A 125 23.90 7.80 -23.63
CA ASP A 125 23.60 9.05 -24.32
C ASP A 125 22.40 9.81 -23.73
N GLY A 126 21.91 9.37 -22.57
CA GLY A 126 20.79 9.97 -21.85
C GLY A 126 19.42 9.66 -22.45
N LYS A 127 19.29 8.69 -23.36
CA LYS A 127 18.00 8.25 -23.88
C LYS A 127 17.34 7.25 -22.97
N TYR A 128 16.04 7.41 -22.75
CA TYR A 128 15.24 6.48 -21.95
C TYR A 128 13.84 6.30 -22.56
N ARG A 129 13.15 5.24 -22.17
CA ARG A 129 11.76 5.02 -22.53
C ARG A 129 10.86 5.69 -21.49
N GLY A 130 9.93 6.55 -21.96
CA GLY A 130 8.94 7.21 -21.11
C GLY A 130 7.69 6.38 -20.91
N HIS A 131 6.86 6.78 -19.94
CA HIS A 131 5.54 6.16 -19.66
C HIS A 131 4.53 6.32 -20.80
N ASP A 132 4.79 7.19 -21.79
CA ASP A 132 4.01 7.29 -23.03
C ASP A 132 4.49 6.30 -24.11
N GLY A 133 5.39 5.37 -23.77
CA GLY A 133 5.98 4.39 -24.67
C GLY A 133 7.02 4.92 -25.65
N LYS A 134 7.27 6.25 -25.67
CA LYS A 134 8.22 6.89 -26.59
C LYS A 134 9.62 6.97 -26.00
N ILE A 135 10.60 7.19 -26.88
CA ILE A 135 11.98 7.43 -26.47
C ILE A 135 12.19 8.93 -26.26
N HIS A 136 12.62 9.27 -25.07
CA HIS A 136 12.94 10.63 -24.63
C HIS A 136 14.45 10.80 -24.44
N GLN A 137 14.86 12.04 -24.20
CA GLN A 137 16.23 12.43 -23.88
C GLN A 137 16.22 13.09 -22.52
N SER A 138 16.95 12.52 -21.55
CA SER A 138 17.16 13.16 -20.25
C SER A 138 17.92 14.48 -20.44
N PRO A 139 17.42 15.58 -19.89
CA PRO A 139 18.02 16.89 -20.17
C PRO A 139 19.32 17.12 -19.39
N ASN A 140 19.35 16.91 -18.08
CA ASN A 140 20.49 17.23 -17.22
C ASN A 140 20.52 16.39 -15.92
N HIS A 141 19.88 15.24 -15.87
CA HIS A 141 19.83 14.35 -14.73
C HIS A 141 19.93 12.90 -15.20
N THR A 142 20.23 11.99 -14.32
CA THR A 142 20.13 10.55 -14.58
C THR A 142 18.69 10.08 -14.40
N GLN A 143 18.13 9.44 -15.44
CA GLN A 143 16.79 8.86 -15.36
C GLN A 143 16.82 7.52 -14.65
N TYR A 144 15.91 7.34 -13.68
CA TYR A 144 15.79 6.11 -12.89
C TYR A 144 14.44 5.41 -13.10
N THR A 145 14.41 4.12 -12.73
CA THR A 145 13.24 3.22 -12.74
C THR A 145 13.28 2.31 -11.53
N VAL A 146 12.23 1.55 -11.29
CA VAL A 146 11.99 0.67 -10.14
C VAL A 146 11.84 1.48 -8.85
N PHE A 147 10.65 2.09 -8.72
CA PHE A 147 10.29 2.88 -7.56
C PHE A 147 9.15 2.23 -6.79
N SER A 148 9.44 1.54 -5.70
CA SER A 148 8.47 1.02 -4.73
C SER A 148 8.20 2.07 -3.66
N LEU A 149 7.37 3.07 -3.96
CA LEU A 149 7.31 4.28 -3.13
C LEU A 149 6.53 4.10 -1.82
N TRP A 150 5.57 3.16 -1.77
CA TRP A 150 4.88 2.81 -0.53
C TRP A 150 5.85 2.34 0.58
N ASP A 151 6.91 1.64 0.18
CA ASP A 151 7.95 1.15 1.08
C ASP A 151 9.01 2.23 1.31
N THR A 152 9.65 2.67 0.24
CA THR A 152 10.94 3.38 0.26
C THR A 152 10.88 4.82 0.76
N TYR A 153 9.67 5.45 0.76
CA TYR A 153 9.53 6.81 1.32
C TYR A 153 9.86 6.86 2.81
N ARG A 154 9.77 5.71 3.51
CA ARG A 154 9.86 5.62 4.97
C ARG A 154 11.30 5.68 5.50
N ALA A 155 12.28 5.10 4.77
CA ALA A 155 13.68 5.13 5.17
C ALA A 155 14.66 5.32 4.02
N LEU A 156 14.51 4.64 2.87
CA LEU A 156 15.50 4.70 1.79
C LEU A 156 15.67 6.14 1.26
N HIS A 157 14.58 6.77 0.85
CA HIS A 157 14.65 8.16 0.36
C HIS A 157 15.12 9.15 1.43
N PRO A 158 14.62 9.11 2.69
CA PRO A 158 15.20 9.90 3.78
C PRO A 158 16.70 9.70 3.99
N LEU A 159 17.21 8.46 3.90
CA LEU A 159 18.64 8.16 3.98
C LEU A 159 19.40 8.81 2.83
N MET A 160 18.88 8.69 1.59
CA MET A 160 19.50 9.28 0.40
C MET A 160 19.60 10.81 0.49
N THR A 161 18.65 11.49 1.15
CA THR A 161 18.76 12.95 1.38
C THR A 161 19.99 13.34 2.21
N ILE A 162 20.55 12.40 2.98
CA ILE A 162 21.74 12.61 3.84
C ILE A 162 23.02 12.26 3.09
N ILE A 163 23.03 11.10 2.39
CA ILE A 163 24.27 10.54 1.84
C ILE A 163 24.46 10.81 0.34
N ASP A 164 23.40 11.21 -0.39
CA ASP A 164 23.46 11.47 -1.83
C ASP A 164 22.37 12.44 -2.31
N GLU A 165 22.57 13.73 -2.07
CA GLU A 165 21.64 14.79 -2.51
C GLU A 165 21.46 14.83 -4.04
N GLN A 166 22.50 14.48 -4.83
CA GLN A 166 22.42 14.47 -6.27
C GLN A 166 21.50 13.35 -6.78
N ARG A 167 21.67 12.14 -6.23
CA ARG A 167 20.82 10.99 -6.58
C ARG A 167 19.37 11.23 -6.15
N THR A 168 19.14 11.82 -4.98
CA THR A 168 17.80 12.26 -4.54
C THR A 168 17.18 13.23 -5.54
N THR A 169 17.97 14.20 -6.05
CA THR A 169 17.53 15.15 -7.06
C THR A 169 17.17 14.45 -8.37
N ASP A 170 17.96 13.49 -8.80
CA ASP A 170 17.74 12.72 -10.03
C ASP A 170 16.48 11.83 -9.92
N PHE A 171 16.21 11.24 -8.77
CA PHE A 171 14.97 10.51 -8.51
C PHE A 171 13.75 11.41 -8.68
N ILE A 172 13.75 12.60 -8.06
CA ILE A 172 12.64 13.56 -8.16
C ILE A 172 12.47 14.05 -9.61
N ASN A 173 13.58 14.34 -10.32
CA ASN A 173 13.49 14.71 -11.72
C ASN A 173 12.91 13.56 -12.58
N SER A 174 13.23 12.29 -12.24
CA SER A 174 12.61 11.13 -12.90
C SER A 174 11.09 11.09 -12.65
N PHE A 175 10.62 11.39 -11.43
CA PHE A 175 9.19 11.51 -11.14
C PHE A 175 8.51 12.60 -11.98
N LEU A 176 9.18 13.74 -12.15
CA LEU A 176 8.64 14.85 -12.95
C LEU A 176 8.60 14.52 -14.45
N GLU A 177 9.55 13.76 -14.97
CA GLU A 177 9.49 13.26 -16.36
C GLU A 177 8.35 12.24 -16.53
N ILE A 178 8.11 11.37 -15.54
CA ILE A 178 6.96 10.45 -15.52
C ILE A 178 5.65 11.26 -15.52
N TYR A 179 5.53 12.27 -14.65
CA TYR A 179 4.37 13.16 -14.62
C TYR A 179 4.09 13.84 -15.97
N LYS A 180 5.13 14.36 -16.62
CA LYS A 180 5.01 15.00 -17.95
C LYS A 180 4.51 14.03 -19.02
N ALA A 181 4.89 12.76 -18.93
CA ALA A 181 4.52 11.73 -19.91
C ALA A 181 3.14 11.12 -19.64
N SER A 182 2.75 10.95 -18.39
CA SER A 182 1.53 10.23 -17.98
C SER A 182 0.44 11.13 -17.37
N GLY A 183 0.79 12.33 -16.89
CA GLY A 183 -0.09 13.22 -16.14
C GLY A 183 -0.19 12.91 -14.64
N ARG A 184 0.55 11.90 -14.14
CA ARG A 184 0.54 11.44 -12.75
C ARG A 184 1.94 11.16 -12.25
N LEU A 185 2.20 11.41 -10.95
CA LEU A 185 3.42 10.98 -10.29
C LEU A 185 3.42 9.45 -10.09
N PRO A 186 4.60 8.79 -10.04
CA PRO A 186 4.66 7.35 -9.87
C PRO A 186 4.16 6.90 -8.48
N VAL A 187 3.56 5.71 -8.42
CA VAL A 187 3.17 4.98 -7.22
C VAL A 187 4.05 3.75 -7.04
N TRP A 188 4.04 2.84 -8.02
CA TRP A 188 4.95 1.70 -8.09
C TRP A 188 5.42 1.50 -9.54
N GLU A 189 6.44 2.24 -9.90
CA GLU A 189 6.96 2.28 -11.26
C GLU A 189 7.91 1.13 -11.53
N LEU A 190 7.73 0.43 -12.65
CA LEU A 190 8.56 -0.68 -13.11
C LEU A 190 8.82 -0.61 -14.61
N ALA A 191 10.07 -0.35 -15.00
CA ALA A 191 10.53 -0.38 -16.40
C ALA A 191 9.62 0.44 -17.34
N SER A 192 9.35 1.69 -16.97
CA SER A 192 8.48 2.65 -17.69
C SER A 192 7.00 2.29 -17.70
N ASN A 193 6.55 1.48 -16.76
CA ASN A 193 5.14 1.18 -16.53
C ASN A 193 4.75 1.56 -15.10
N GLU A 194 3.54 2.13 -14.95
CA GLU A 194 2.91 2.22 -13.64
C GLU A 194 2.15 0.92 -13.39
N THR A 195 2.46 0.27 -12.27
CA THR A 195 1.82 -0.99 -11.90
C THR A 195 0.62 -0.80 -10.99
N ASP A 196 0.51 0.38 -10.36
CA ASP A 196 -0.49 0.69 -9.32
C ASP A 196 -0.52 -0.35 -8.18
N CYS A 197 0.58 -1.05 -7.97
CA CYS A 197 0.77 -1.93 -6.84
C CYS A 197 0.95 -1.07 -5.60
N MET A 198 0.32 -1.46 -4.51
CA MET A 198 0.28 -0.73 -3.26
C MET A 198 -0.54 0.58 -3.32
N ILE A 199 -0.82 1.10 -2.16
CA ILE A 199 -1.67 2.26 -1.94
C ILE A 199 -0.85 3.56 -1.84
N GLY A 200 -1.53 4.69 -1.78
CA GLY A 200 -0.92 6.00 -1.59
C GLY A 200 -0.46 6.68 -2.88
N TYR A 201 0.07 7.88 -2.74
CA TYR A 201 0.77 8.63 -3.78
C TYR A 201 2.07 9.21 -3.21
N HIS A 202 2.87 8.31 -2.61
CA HIS A 202 4.00 8.66 -1.73
C HIS A 202 5.19 9.33 -2.42
N SER A 203 5.18 9.48 -3.76
CA SER A 203 6.08 10.42 -4.44
C SER A 203 6.06 11.80 -3.80
N VAL A 204 4.88 12.24 -3.29
CA VAL A 204 4.73 13.54 -2.65
C VAL A 204 5.52 13.63 -1.34
N SER A 205 5.62 12.52 -0.62
CA SER A 205 6.44 12.43 0.59
C SER A 205 7.92 12.61 0.27
N VAL A 206 8.43 11.91 -0.75
CA VAL A 206 9.83 12.01 -1.21
C VAL A 206 10.17 13.43 -1.65
N ILE A 207 9.30 14.05 -2.45
CA ILE A 207 9.48 15.43 -2.95
C ILE A 207 9.45 16.42 -1.79
N ALA A 208 8.45 16.33 -0.91
CA ALA A 208 8.33 17.23 0.24
C ALA A 208 9.51 17.09 1.21
N ASP A 209 9.95 15.86 1.50
CA ASP A 209 11.07 15.59 2.38
C ASP A 209 12.37 16.23 1.84
N ALA A 210 12.68 16.01 0.57
CA ALA A 210 13.81 16.65 -0.09
C ALA A 210 13.71 18.19 -0.06
N TYR A 211 12.52 18.75 -0.34
CA TYR A 211 12.30 20.18 -0.30
C TYR A 211 12.49 20.75 1.11
N MET A 212 11.90 20.14 2.13
CA MET A 212 12.00 20.59 3.53
C MET A 212 13.43 20.49 4.05
N LYS A 213 14.19 19.51 3.59
CA LYS A 213 15.62 19.35 3.86
C LYS A 213 16.52 20.26 3.00
N GLY A 214 15.92 21.14 2.15
CA GLY A 214 16.59 22.20 1.40
C GLY A 214 17.26 21.73 0.11
N ILE A 215 17.00 20.53 -0.38
CA ILE A 215 17.40 20.06 -1.71
C ILE A 215 16.58 20.82 -2.77
N ARG A 216 17.23 21.38 -3.79
CA ARG A 216 16.63 22.32 -4.75
C ARG A 216 17.01 22.06 -6.22
N GLY A 217 17.58 20.91 -6.53
CA GLY A 217 18.05 20.58 -7.89
C GLY A 217 16.93 20.20 -8.87
N PHE A 218 15.66 20.44 -8.56
CA PHE A 218 14.48 20.13 -9.37
C PHE A 218 13.53 21.33 -9.49
N ASP A 219 12.62 21.30 -10.45
CA ASP A 219 11.58 22.32 -10.63
C ASP A 219 10.52 22.20 -9.53
N THR A 220 10.63 23.02 -8.50
CA THR A 220 9.77 22.99 -7.33
C THR A 220 8.33 23.44 -7.62
N THR A 221 8.11 24.29 -8.63
CA THR A 221 6.77 24.74 -9.03
C THR A 221 6.05 23.60 -9.75
N LEU A 222 6.70 22.96 -10.72
CA LEU A 222 6.17 21.78 -11.40
C LEU A 222 5.95 20.62 -10.40
N ALA A 223 6.85 20.45 -9.44
CA ALA A 223 6.72 19.42 -8.41
C ALA A 223 5.46 19.62 -7.59
N LEU A 224 5.20 20.83 -7.08
CA LEU A 224 3.95 21.11 -6.33
C LEU A 224 2.71 20.93 -7.20
N GLU A 225 2.75 21.36 -8.48
CA GLU A 225 1.66 21.11 -9.44
C GLU A 225 1.37 19.61 -9.59
N ALA A 226 2.40 18.79 -9.81
CA ALA A 226 2.28 17.35 -9.98
C ALA A 226 1.75 16.65 -8.71
N MET A 227 2.20 17.08 -7.53
CA MET A 227 1.71 16.58 -6.24
C MET A 227 0.21 16.86 -6.07
N VAL A 228 -0.22 18.09 -6.34
CA VAL A 228 -1.64 18.50 -6.27
C VAL A 228 -2.49 17.76 -7.31
N ALA A 229 -1.97 17.55 -8.53
CA ALA A 229 -2.66 16.80 -9.58
C ALA A 229 -2.91 15.37 -9.16
N SER A 230 -1.88 14.65 -8.69
CA SER A 230 -1.98 13.25 -8.24
C SER A 230 -2.97 13.08 -7.08
N ALA A 231 -2.98 14.00 -6.11
CA ALA A 231 -3.90 13.97 -4.98
C ALA A 231 -5.37 14.30 -5.34
N ASN A 232 -5.64 14.79 -6.55
CA ASN A 232 -6.97 15.18 -7.00
C ASN A 232 -7.58 14.26 -8.05
N GLU A 233 -6.94 13.18 -8.43
CA GLU A 233 -7.53 12.14 -9.28
C GLU A 233 -8.79 11.53 -8.64
N ASP A 234 -9.63 10.89 -9.47
CA ASP A 234 -10.88 10.21 -9.04
C ASP A 234 -10.74 8.68 -9.17
N ILE A 235 -9.62 8.13 -8.70
CA ILE A 235 -9.27 6.71 -8.74
C ILE A 235 -8.92 6.21 -7.35
N PHE A 236 -8.94 4.90 -7.15
CA PHE A 236 -8.48 4.23 -5.92
C PHE A 236 -9.11 4.79 -4.63
N GLY A 237 -10.39 5.19 -4.70
CA GLY A 237 -11.14 5.73 -3.57
C GLY A 237 -10.85 7.19 -3.23
N LEU A 238 -10.03 7.90 -4.01
CA LEU A 238 -9.78 9.33 -3.81
C LEU A 238 -11.04 10.20 -4.00
N ASP A 239 -11.98 9.79 -4.86
CA ASP A 239 -13.29 10.44 -5.01
C ASP A 239 -14.11 10.34 -3.71
N SER A 240 -14.16 9.15 -3.09
CA SER A 240 -14.79 8.90 -1.79
C SER A 240 -14.09 9.71 -0.68
N TYR A 241 -12.75 9.66 -0.64
CA TYR A 241 -11.93 10.40 0.32
C TYR A 241 -12.18 11.91 0.26
N LYS A 242 -12.16 12.51 -0.93
CA LYS A 242 -12.42 13.95 -1.12
C LYS A 242 -13.86 14.33 -0.75
N LYS A 243 -14.82 13.47 -1.08
CA LYS A 243 -16.25 13.73 -0.89
C LYS A 243 -16.68 13.58 0.56
N TYR A 244 -16.21 12.54 1.25
CA TYR A 244 -16.68 12.18 2.60
C TYR A 244 -15.66 12.49 3.70
N GLY A 245 -14.42 12.84 3.35
CA GLY A 245 -13.34 13.03 4.29
C GLY A 245 -12.75 11.71 4.81
N PHE A 246 -13.02 10.59 4.14
CA PHE A 246 -12.43 9.27 4.32
C PHE A 246 -12.89 8.35 3.19
N VAL A 247 -12.21 7.25 2.94
CA VAL A 247 -12.63 6.21 2.01
C VAL A 247 -13.65 5.31 2.70
N ARG A 248 -14.87 5.20 2.17
CA ARG A 248 -15.89 4.32 2.72
C ARG A 248 -15.58 2.86 2.36
N ALA A 249 -15.88 1.95 3.28
CA ALA A 249 -15.60 0.52 3.09
C ALA A 249 -16.38 -0.10 1.90
N GLU A 250 -17.54 0.47 1.56
CA GLU A 250 -18.35 0.06 0.42
C GLU A 250 -17.91 0.64 -0.94
N ASP A 251 -17.04 1.66 -0.95
CA ASP A 251 -16.60 2.32 -2.18
C ASP A 251 -15.28 1.72 -2.71
N GLU A 252 -14.39 1.31 -1.79
CA GLU A 252 -13.04 0.92 -2.17
C GLU A 252 -12.43 -0.06 -1.15
N PRO A 253 -11.69 -1.10 -1.57
CA PRO A 253 -10.90 -1.93 -0.66
C PRO A 253 -9.79 -1.12 0.00
N GLU A 254 -9.21 -1.68 1.08
CA GLU A 254 -8.12 -1.05 1.84
C GLU A 254 -8.50 0.34 2.38
N SER A 255 -9.79 0.55 2.59
CA SER A 255 -10.40 1.84 2.87
C SER A 255 -9.79 2.58 4.06
N VAL A 256 -9.40 1.86 5.11
CA VAL A 256 -8.77 2.45 6.30
C VAL A 256 -7.33 2.84 6.01
N SER A 257 -6.55 1.92 5.44
CA SER A 257 -5.15 2.18 5.06
C SER A 257 -5.05 3.36 4.09
N LYS A 258 -5.86 3.35 3.03
CA LYS A 258 -5.95 4.45 2.06
C LYS A 258 -6.30 5.79 2.71
N THR A 259 -7.29 5.80 3.62
CA THR A 259 -7.64 7.04 4.33
C THR A 259 -6.47 7.59 5.15
N LEU A 260 -5.74 6.72 5.85
CA LEU A 260 -4.64 7.12 6.72
C LEU A 260 -3.44 7.59 5.91
N GLU A 261 -3.07 6.87 4.86
CA GLU A 261 -1.91 7.18 4.03
C GLU A 261 -2.16 8.39 3.11
N TYR A 262 -3.35 8.53 2.53
CA TYR A 262 -3.74 9.77 1.82
C TYR A 262 -3.72 11.00 2.74
N SER A 263 -4.10 10.84 4.01
CA SER A 263 -4.00 11.93 4.98
C SER A 263 -2.55 12.35 5.24
N TYR A 264 -1.63 11.40 5.27
CA TYR A 264 -0.20 11.67 5.39
C TYR A 264 0.37 12.32 4.12
N ASP A 265 0.01 11.82 2.95
CA ASP A 265 0.43 12.40 1.67
C ASP A 265 -0.06 13.85 1.51
N ASP A 266 -1.32 14.11 1.87
CA ASP A 266 -1.90 15.46 1.90
C ASP A 266 -1.13 16.39 2.85
N TRP A 267 -0.70 15.86 4.01
CA TRP A 267 0.14 16.63 4.93
C TRP A 267 1.48 16.99 4.31
N CYS A 268 2.12 16.09 3.57
CA CYS A 268 3.36 16.36 2.85
C CYS A 268 3.18 17.49 1.81
N ILE A 269 2.09 17.47 1.05
CA ILE A 269 1.74 18.54 0.10
C ILE A 269 1.59 19.88 0.83
N ALA A 270 0.85 19.87 1.95
CA ALA A 270 0.61 21.08 2.74
C ALA A 270 1.91 21.67 3.29
N GLN A 271 2.86 20.83 3.76
CA GLN A 271 4.17 21.24 4.25
C GLN A 271 4.96 21.98 3.16
N MET A 272 5.12 21.36 2.00
CA MET A 272 5.85 21.97 0.90
C MET A 272 5.18 23.25 0.41
N ALA A 273 3.85 23.25 0.23
CA ALA A 273 3.09 24.43 -0.20
C ALA A 273 3.27 25.59 0.79
N ARG A 274 3.19 25.34 2.10
CA ARG A 274 3.43 26.35 3.14
C ARG A 274 4.84 26.92 3.08
N ALA A 275 5.84 26.05 2.92
CA ALA A 275 7.24 26.46 2.81
C ALA A 275 7.54 27.26 1.50
N MET A 276 6.74 27.05 0.45
CA MET A 276 6.80 27.81 -0.80
C MET A 276 6.02 29.14 -0.73
N GLY A 277 5.21 29.38 0.30
CA GLY A 277 4.32 30.54 0.42
C GLY A 277 2.99 30.39 -0.32
N GLU A 278 2.63 29.18 -0.76
CA GLU A 278 1.36 28.84 -1.43
C GLU A 278 0.27 28.54 -0.38
N ASP A 279 -0.06 29.56 0.43
CA ASP A 279 -0.93 29.43 1.60
C ASP A 279 -2.32 28.86 1.29
N SER A 280 -2.90 29.17 0.13
CA SER A 280 -4.21 28.68 -0.26
C SER A 280 -4.22 27.16 -0.50
N ILE A 281 -3.16 26.63 -1.11
CA ILE A 281 -2.96 25.19 -1.31
C ILE A 281 -2.71 24.53 0.04
N ALA A 282 -1.80 25.08 0.84
CA ALA A 282 -1.48 24.56 2.16
C ALA A 282 -2.73 24.42 3.05
N ASP A 283 -3.59 25.44 3.10
CA ASP A 283 -4.82 25.42 3.92
C ASP A 283 -5.82 24.33 3.50
N VAL A 284 -5.92 24.05 2.20
CA VAL A 284 -6.77 22.96 1.68
C VAL A 284 -6.20 21.62 2.12
N PHE A 285 -4.93 21.38 1.88
CA PHE A 285 -4.30 20.10 2.14
C PHE A 285 -4.08 19.82 3.63
N TYR A 286 -3.80 20.81 4.47
CA TYR A 286 -3.83 20.63 5.93
C TYR A 286 -5.18 20.18 6.47
N LYS A 287 -6.30 20.67 5.88
CA LYS A 287 -7.64 20.20 6.27
C LYS A 287 -7.88 18.75 5.83
N ARG A 288 -7.46 18.41 4.61
CA ARG A 288 -7.59 17.04 4.10
C ARG A 288 -6.73 16.08 4.91
N ALA A 289 -5.52 16.50 5.29
CA ALA A 289 -4.61 15.75 6.13
C ALA A 289 -5.23 15.31 7.48
N GLU A 290 -6.24 16.01 7.99
CA GLU A 290 -6.96 15.64 9.23
C GLU A 290 -8.04 14.56 9.02
N SER A 291 -8.24 14.08 7.80
CA SER A 291 -9.24 13.06 7.43
C SER A 291 -9.07 11.74 8.19
N TRP A 292 -7.84 11.41 8.60
CA TRP A 292 -7.53 10.24 9.44
C TRP A 292 -8.42 10.15 10.69
N ARG A 293 -8.88 11.29 11.24
CA ARG A 293 -9.75 11.34 12.42
C ARG A 293 -11.10 10.66 12.20
N ASN A 294 -11.58 10.59 10.95
CA ASN A 294 -12.87 10.00 10.62
C ASN A 294 -12.87 8.46 10.69
N VAL A 295 -11.69 7.83 10.69
CA VAL A 295 -11.55 6.37 10.76
C VAL A 295 -10.94 5.89 12.09
N ILE A 296 -10.57 6.79 13.01
CA ILE A 296 -10.17 6.40 14.37
C ILE A 296 -11.42 6.38 15.27
N ASN A 297 -11.78 5.20 15.74
CA ASN A 297 -12.90 5.05 16.67
C ASN A 297 -12.51 5.61 18.05
N PRO A 298 -13.18 6.68 18.54
CA PRO A 298 -12.79 7.35 19.77
C PRO A 298 -13.01 6.51 21.04
N GLU A 299 -13.88 5.49 20.98
CA GLU A 299 -14.17 4.61 22.11
C GLU A 299 -13.07 3.58 22.32
N THR A 300 -12.58 3.00 21.21
CA THR A 300 -11.55 1.94 21.25
C THR A 300 -10.15 2.48 21.00
N GLY A 301 -10.05 3.59 20.26
CA GLY A 301 -8.81 4.17 19.76
C GLY A 301 -8.19 3.41 18.58
N PHE A 302 -8.87 2.42 18.03
CA PHE A 302 -8.42 1.68 16.86
C PHE A 302 -8.88 2.31 15.55
N ALA A 303 -8.05 2.22 14.53
CA ALA A 303 -8.43 2.51 13.16
C ALA A 303 -9.49 1.49 12.73
N THR A 304 -10.69 1.95 12.40
CA THR A 304 -11.87 1.09 12.20
C THR A 304 -12.55 1.47 10.88
N PRO A 305 -12.88 0.48 10.04
CA PRO A 305 -13.61 0.73 8.80
C PRO A 305 -14.99 1.34 9.07
N ARG A 306 -15.45 2.17 8.15
CA ARG A 306 -16.80 2.73 8.17
C ARG A 306 -17.59 2.19 6.99
N LEU A 307 -18.64 1.42 7.31
CA LEU A 307 -19.54 0.79 6.35
C LEU A 307 -20.92 1.41 6.48
N ASN A 308 -21.49 1.87 5.37
CA ASN A 308 -22.84 2.46 5.31
C ASN A 308 -23.09 3.52 6.41
N GLY A 309 -22.10 4.39 6.62
CA GLY A 309 -22.21 5.52 7.54
C GLY A 309 -21.91 5.22 9.01
N ASP A 310 -21.71 3.96 9.41
CA ASP A 310 -21.39 3.56 10.79
C ASP A 310 -20.06 2.81 10.86
N TRP A 311 -19.60 2.49 12.06
CA TRP A 311 -18.46 1.60 12.25
C TRP A 311 -18.80 0.16 11.79
N LEU A 312 -17.81 -0.53 11.23
CA LEU A 312 -17.97 -1.94 10.87
C LEU A 312 -18.35 -2.75 12.13
N PRO A 313 -19.48 -3.48 12.13
CA PRO A 313 -19.92 -4.24 13.29
C PRO A 313 -19.00 -5.43 13.57
N ASN A 314 -18.90 -5.84 14.85
CA ASN A 314 -18.09 -7.00 15.30
C ASN A 314 -16.62 -6.93 14.89
N PHE A 315 -16.07 -5.73 14.77
CA PHE A 315 -14.71 -5.48 14.32
C PHE A 315 -13.68 -6.05 15.31
N ASP A 316 -12.77 -6.88 14.80
CA ASP A 316 -11.59 -7.38 15.53
C ASP A 316 -10.33 -6.60 15.06
N PRO A 317 -9.65 -5.85 15.94
CA PRO A 317 -8.47 -5.08 15.53
C PRO A 317 -7.25 -5.93 15.14
N LYS A 318 -7.27 -7.25 15.42
CA LYS A 318 -6.22 -8.20 15.00
C LYS A 318 -6.51 -8.85 13.64
N GLU A 319 -7.68 -8.59 13.09
CA GLU A 319 -8.10 -9.19 11.83
C GLU A 319 -7.34 -8.58 10.65
N VAL A 320 -6.71 -9.47 9.88
CA VAL A 320 -6.15 -9.16 8.58
C VAL A 320 -7.27 -9.32 7.56
N ASN A 321 -7.80 -8.20 7.07
CA ASN A 321 -8.98 -8.17 6.20
C ASN A 321 -8.80 -7.19 5.04
N LEU A 322 -9.82 -7.08 4.18
CA LEU A 322 -9.78 -6.27 2.97
C LEU A 322 -9.77 -4.74 3.20
N HIS A 323 -9.86 -4.26 4.42
CA HIS A 323 -9.84 -2.84 4.74
C HIS A 323 -8.46 -2.30 5.10
N PHE A 324 -7.47 -3.20 5.22
CA PHE A 324 -6.08 -2.88 5.55
C PHE A 324 -5.13 -3.50 4.54
N THR A 325 -4.20 -2.72 4.06
CA THR A 325 -3.15 -3.17 3.15
C THR A 325 -2.12 -3.98 3.94
N GLU A 326 -2.05 -5.29 3.69
CA GLU A 326 -1.07 -6.23 4.24
C GLU A 326 -0.92 -6.26 5.78
N ALA A 327 -1.77 -5.55 6.50
CA ALA A 327 -1.66 -5.33 7.94
C ALA A 327 -3.01 -5.49 8.65
N ASN A 328 -3.05 -5.06 9.89
CA ASN A 328 -4.28 -5.00 10.69
C ASN A 328 -4.44 -3.63 11.38
N SER A 329 -5.55 -3.44 12.06
CA SER A 329 -5.86 -2.19 12.73
C SER A 329 -4.87 -1.80 13.83
N TRP A 330 -4.20 -2.76 14.50
CA TRP A 330 -3.19 -2.43 15.51
C TRP A 330 -2.04 -1.62 14.91
N GLN A 331 -1.49 -2.06 13.76
CA GLN A 331 -0.41 -1.37 13.08
C GLN A 331 -0.85 0.00 12.57
N TYR A 332 -1.98 0.04 11.84
CA TYR A 332 -2.51 1.29 11.27
C TYR A 332 -3.11 2.27 12.27
N SER A 333 -3.28 1.90 13.54
CA SER A 333 -3.76 2.83 14.58
C SER A 333 -2.70 3.83 15.07
N PHE A 334 -1.46 3.71 14.58
CA PHE A 334 -0.38 4.65 14.88
C PHE A 334 -0.13 5.54 13.66
N VAL A 335 -0.96 6.57 13.48
CA VAL A 335 -0.86 7.52 12.36
C VAL A 335 0.34 8.42 12.54
N GLN A 336 1.19 8.53 11.52
CA GLN A 336 2.48 9.22 11.60
C GLN A 336 2.37 10.68 12.05
N GLN A 337 1.60 11.51 11.34
CA GLN A 337 1.52 12.95 11.59
C GLN A 337 0.77 13.35 12.87
N ALA A 338 0.11 12.42 13.55
CA ALA A 338 -0.82 12.76 14.63
C ALA A 338 -0.38 12.30 16.02
N GLN A 339 0.72 11.57 16.13
CA GLN A 339 1.03 10.78 17.30
C GLN A 339 1.26 11.61 18.58
N GLY A 340 1.93 12.75 18.52
CA GLY A 340 2.16 13.59 19.67
C GLY A 340 0.91 14.28 20.21
N GLY A 341 -0.02 14.65 19.34
CA GLY A 341 -1.22 15.41 19.69
C GLY A 341 -2.47 14.58 20.03
N ALA A 342 -2.58 13.37 19.47
CA ALA A 342 -3.85 12.62 19.49
C ALA A 342 -4.18 11.97 20.85
N HIS A 343 -3.17 11.58 21.63
CA HIS A 343 -3.41 10.72 22.79
C HIS A 343 -2.93 11.29 24.13
N GLY A 344 -2.03 12.27 24.15
CA GLY A 344 -1.26 12.63 25.33
C GLY A 344 -0.29 11.52 25.74
N SER A 345 0.85 11.90 26.31
CA SER A 345 2.01 11.05 26.54
C SER A 345 1.71 9.73 27.27
N ALA A 346 0.96 9.77 28.39
CA ALA A 346 0.67 8.55 29.19
C ALA A 346 -0.29 7.56 28.51
N LYS A 347 -1.26 8.05 27.72
CA LYS A 347 -2.17 7.18 26.97
C LYS A 347 -1.47 6.55 25.79
N LEU A 348 -0.63 7.29 25.08
CA LEU A 348 0.19 6.77 24.00
C LEU A 348 1.15 5.70 24.50
N GLU A 349 1.85 5.95 25.61
CA GLU A 349 2.75 4.97 26.22
C GLU A 349 2.05 3.66 26.53
N LYS A 350 0.89 3.72 27.20
CA LYS A 350 0.12 2.52 27.48
C LYS A 350 -0.26 1.75 26.19
N ARG A 351 -0.68 2.45 25.14
CA ARG A 351 -1.04 1.81 23.87
C ARG A 351 0.16 1.15 23.20
N LEU A 352 1.33 1.78 23.25
CA LEU A 352 2.58 1.20 22.75
C LEU A 352 2.98 -0.03 23.57
N ASP A 353 2.89 0.05 24.89
CA ASP A 353 3.15 -1.10 25.77
C ASP A 353 2.19 -2.27 25.46
N ASP A 354 0.88 -1.99 25.31
CA ASP A 354 -0.11 -2.99 24.93
C ASP A 354 0.20 -3.60 23.55
N PHE A 355 0.63 -2.80 22.58
CA PHE A 355 0.96 -3.22 21.22
C PHE A 355 2.16 -4.19 21.16
N PHE A 356 3.25 -3.85 21.83
CA PHE A 356 4.47 -4.66 21.83
C PHE A 356 4.41 -5.87 22.78
N THR A 357 3.41 -5.93 23.67
CA THR A 357 3.22 -7.06 24.61
C THR A 357 1.98 -7.92 24.31
N ALA A 358 1.17 -7.55 23.31
CA ALA A 358 0.03 -8.35 22.87
C ALA A 358 0.47 -9.73 22.36
N GLY A 359 -0.47 -10.69 22.30
CA GLY A 359 -0.18 -11.96 21.64
C GLY A 359 0.05 -11.77 20.13
N GLU A 360 1.01 -12.50 19.56
CA GLU A 360 1.45 -12.39 18.17
C GLU A 360 0.44 -12.95 17.15
N GLN A 361 -0.60 -13.63 17.59
CA GLN A 361 -1.59 -14.22 16.70
C GLN A 361 -2.47 -13.13 16.07
N THR A 362 -2.61 -13.19 14.76
CA THR A 362 -3.59 -12.46 13.96
C THR A 362 -4.83 -13.34 13.71
N THR A 363 -5.92 -12.72 13.32
CA THR A 363 -7.15 -13.38 12.85
C THR A 363 -7.41 -13.02 11.39
N GLY A 364 -8.39 -13.65 10.74
CA GLY A 364 -8.72 -13.39 9.34
C GLY A 364 -7.81 -14.12 8.35
N ARG A 365 -7.44 -13.46 7.26
CA ARG A 365 -6.61 -14.08 6.21
C ARG A 365 -5.14 -14.18 6.63
N THR A 366 -4.45 -15.16 6.05
CA THR A 366 -2.99 -15.25 6.16
C THR A 366 -2.37 -14.23 5.20
N GLN A 367 -1.37 -13.48 5.68
CA GLN A 367 -0.59 -12.52 4.90
C GLN A 367 0.89 -12.83 5.07
N SER A 368 1.60 -12.99 3.93
CA SER A 368 3.01 -13.39 3.90
C SER A 368 3.94 -12.37 4.54
N ASP A 369 3.58 -11.09 4.45
CA ASP A 369 4.43 -9.97 4.86
C ASP A 369 4.33 -9.66 6.36
N ILE A 370 3.35 -10.26 7.06
CA ILE A 370 3.26 -10.17 8.52
C ILE A 370 4.27 -11.14 9.15
N THR A 371 5.53 -10.71 9.19
CA THR A 371 6.67 -11.46 9.72
C THR A 371 7.46 -10.60 10.72
N GLY A 372 8.39 -11.21 11.47
CA GLY A 372 9.20 -10.50 12.45
C GLY A 372 8.37 -9.89 13.58
N LEU A 373 7.53 -10.71 14.23
CA LEU A 373 6.56 -10.25 15.21
C LEU A 373 7.20 -9.95 16.57
N ILE A 374 6.79 -8.83 17.17
CA ILE A 374 6.96 -8.50 18.60
C ILE A 374 5.60 -7.97 19.06
N GLY A 375 4.81 -8.78 19.70
CA GLY A 375 3.40 -8.47 19.94
C GLY A 375 2.62 -8.35 18.62
N GLN A 376 1.99 -7.22 18.39
CA GLN A 376 1.31 -6.92 17.10
C GLN A 376 2.19 -6.09 16.15
N TYR A 377 3.42 -5.76 16.52
CA TYR A 377 4.42 -5.20 15.63
C TYR A 377 4.88 -6.26 14.64
N ALA A 378 4.91 -5.93 13.35
CA ALA A 378 5.43 -6.80 12.30
C ALA A 378 6.54 -6.07 11.55
N HIS A 379 7.79 -6.49 11.73
CA HIS A 379 8.93 -5.80 11.13
C HIS A 379 8.99 -5.97 9.61
N GLY A 380 8.58 -7.12 9.11
CA GLY A 380 8.49 -7.39 7.67
C GLY A 380 7.33 -6.69 6.97
N ASN A 381 6.66 -5.74 7.64
CA ASN A 381 5.60 -4.93 7.06
C ASN A 381 5.81 -3.44 7.44
N GLU A 382 5.99 -2.58 6.46
CA GLU A 382 6.51 -1.22 6.56
C GLU A 382 5.67 -0.25 7.39
N PRO A 383 4.32 -0.35 7.46
CA PRO A 383 3.54 0.50 8.37
C PRO A 383 3.95 0.41 9.84
N SER A 384 4.68 -0.63 10.23
CA SER A 384 5.21 -0.79 11.58
C SER A 384 6.49 0.01 11.86
N HIS A 385 7.28 0.34 10.85
CA HIS A 385 8.69 0.78 10.96
C HIS A 385 8.94 1.99 11.87
N HIS A 386 7.99 2.92 11.96
CA HIS A 386 8.12 4.12 12.79
C HIS A 386 7.65 3.94 14.24
N ILE A 387 6.88 2.85 14.54
CA ILE A 387 6.09 2.77 15.78
C ILE A 387 6.97 2.74 17.04
N ALA A 388 8.10 2.02 17.02
CA ALA A 388 9.00 1.99 18.18
C ALA A 388 9.55 3.37 18.56
N TYR A 389 9.72 4.26 17.59
CA TYR A 389 10.19 5.62 17.79
C TYR A 389 9.17 6.54 18.45
N LEU A 390 7.89 6.16 18.45
CA LEU A 390 6.83 6.95 19.08
C LEU A 390 6.95 7.02 20.62
N TYR A 391 7.75 6.14 21.22
CA TYR A 391 8.10 6.30 22.64
C TYR A 391 8.83 7.62 22.93
N ASN A 392 9.45 8.27 21.94
CA ASN A 392 10.04 9.60 22.12
C ASN A 392 9.01 10.67 22.50
N TYR A 393 7.72 10.47 22.19
CA TYR A 393 6.61 11.33 22.64
C TYR A 393 6.12 11.03 24.06
N THR A 394 6.69 10.03 24.73
CA THR A 394 6.27 9.58 26.06
C THR A 394 7.27 9.98 27.16
N ALA A 395 6.95 9.65 28.41
CA ALA A 395 7.88 9.86 29.51
C ALA A 395 9.08 8.87 29.47
N HIS A 396 8.98 7.77 28.70
CA HIS A 396 9.91 6.65 28.73
C HIS A 396 10.46 6.29 27.33
N PRO A 397 11.25 7.19 26.68
CA PRO A 397 11.85 6.91 25.35
C PRO A 397 12.78 5.70 25.36
N GLU A 398 13.38 5.33 26.50
CA GLU A 398 14.24 4.16 26.65
C GLU A 398 13.53 2.83 26.34
N LYS A 399 12.19 2.78 26.40
CA LYS A 399 11.41 1.60 25.98
C LYS A 399 11.53 1.39 24.47
N GLY A 400 11.40 2.46 23.68
CA GLY A 400 11.59 2.42 22.23
C GLY A 400 13.00 2.00 21.85
N GLN A 401 14.02 2.55 22.52
CA GLN A 401 15.41 2.18 22.29
C GLN A 401 15.68 0.69 22.52
N LYS A 402 15.05 0.08 23.55
CA LYS A 402 15.15 -1.37 23.80
C LYS A 402 14.53 -2.19 22.68
N ILE A 403 13.37 -1.78 22.18
CA ILE A 403 12.67 -2.46 21.10
C ILE A 403 13.48 -2.35 19.80
N ILE A 404 13.99 -1.16 19.47
CA ILE A 404 14.82 -0.93 18.28
C ILE A 404 16.07 -1.83 18.34
N LYS A 405 16.73 -1.87 19.51
CA LYS A 405 17.86 -2.78 19.72
C LYS A 405 17.47 -4.23 19.50
N GLN A 406 16.34 -4.68 20.04
CA GLN A 406 15.82 -6.04 19.87
C GLN A 406 15.58 -6.36 18.39
N ILE A 407 14.98 -5.45 17.64
CA ILE A 407 14.74 -5.62 16.20
C ILE A 407 16.07 -5.77 15.45
N CYS A 408 17.03 -4.86 15.67
CA CYS A 408 18.34 -4.92 15.03
C CYS A 408 19.10 -6.21 15.34
N ASP A 409 19.03 -6.68 16.59
CA ASP A 409 19.76 -7.89 17.01
C ASP A 409 19.08 -9.19 16.59
N SER A 410 17.75 -9.21 16.37
CA SER A 410 16.98 -10.43 16.16
C SER A 410 16.60 -10.68 14.71
N PHE A 411 16.37 -9.65 13.92
CA PHE A 411 15.80 -9.74 12.58
C PHE A 411 16.79 -9.47 11.45
N TYR A 412 18.05 -9.15 11.81
CA TYR A 412 19.15 -8.95 10.88
C TYR A 412 20.33 -9.82 11.27
N THR A 413 20.78 -10.68 10.35
CA THR A 413 21.88 -11.63 10.59
C THR A 413 22.89 -11.59 9.45
N ASN A 414 24.12 -12.08 9.69
CA ASN A 414 25.17 -12.18 8.69
C ASN A 414 25.07 -13.46 7.82
N LYS A 415 23.86 -13.88 7.44
CA LYS A 415 23.58 -15.05 6.62
C LYS A 415 22.93 -14.65 5.30
N PRO A 416 22.93 -15.52 4.27
CA PRO A 416 22.25 -15.24 3.00
C PRO A 416 20.75 -14.94 3.16
N ASP A 417 20.10 -15.56 4.14
CA ASP A 417 18.69 -15.34 4.56
C ASP A 417 18.60 -14.42 5.78
N GLY A 418 19.51 -13.45 5.89
CA GLY A 418 19.72 -12.65 7.09
C GLY A 418 18.75 -11.49 7.29
N LEU A 419 17.74 -11.34 6.46
CA LEU A 419 16.71 -10.32 6.53
C LEU A 419 15.35 -10.99 6.79
N ILE A 420 14.55 -10.42 7.69
CA ILE A 420 13.18 -10.90 7.91
C ILE A 420 12.23 -10.25 6.88
N GLY A 421 11.36 -11.06 6.24
CA GLY A 421 10.44 -10.57 5.21
C GLY A 421 11.11 -10.28 3.86
N ASN A 422 10.46 -9.48 3.04
CA ASN A 422 11.00 -8.99 1.77
C ASN A 422 11.96 -7.81 2.01
N GLU A 423 12.81 -7.52 1.05
CA GLU A 423 13.78 -6.42 1.17
C GLU A 423 13.18 -5.06 0.75
N ASP A 424 12.23 -5.09 -0.17
CA ASP A 424 11.41 -4.00 -0.66
C ASP A 424 12.21 -2.78 -1.16
N CYS A 425 13.04 -3.08 -2.16
CA CYS A 425 13.79 -2.08 -2.93
C CYS A 425 14.67 -1.16 -2.07
N GLY A 426 15.26 -1.70 -1.01
CA GLY A 426 16.16 -0.97 -0.12
C GLY A 426 15.53 -0.48 1.17
N GLN A 427 14.22 -0.60 1.35
CA GLN A 427 13.52 -0.05 2.53
C GLN A 427 13.92 -0.75 3.83
N MET A 428 13.88 -2.08 3.87
CA MET A 428 14.22 -2.84 5.06
C MET A 428 15.68 -2.63 5.48
N SER A 429 16.57 -2.59 4.50
CA SER A 429 17.99 -2.31 4.71
C SER A 429 18.24 -0.87 5.16
N ALA A 430 17.57 0.12 4.57
CA ALA A 430 17.69 1.52 4.97
C ALA A 430 17.17 1.75 6.39
N TRP A 431 16.10 1.07 6.78
CA TRP A 431 15.62 1.10 8.16
C TRP A 431 16.73 0.62 9.12
N TYR A 432 17.40 -0.50 8.79
CA TYR A 432 18.50 -1.01 9.61
C TYR A 432 19.68 -0.04 9.64
N VAL A 433 20.10 0.48 8.48
CA VAL A 433 21.23 1.43 8.40
C VAL A 433 21.00 2.64 9.31
N MET A 434 19.83 3.27 9.23
CA MET A 434 19.49 4.42 10.06
C MET A 434 19.34 4.04 11.54
N SER A 435 18.57 2.98 11.82
CA SER A 435 18.26 2.57 13.19
C SER A 435 19.48 2.04 13.94
N ALA A 436 20.35 1.26 13.30
CA ALA A 436 21.60 0.79 13.87
C ALA A 436 22.61 1.93 14.06
N SER A 437 22.50 3.01 13.28
CA SER A 437 23.26 4.25 13.48
C SER A 437 22.71 5.11 14.63
N GLY A 438 21.49 4.84 15.09
CA GLY A 438 20.90 5.47 16.27
C GLY A 438 19.82 6.50 16.01
N PHE A 439 19.29 6.65 14.81
CA PHE A 439 18.22 7.60 14.51
C PHE A 439 17.30 7.13 13.38
N TYR A 440 16.16 7.80 13.20
CA TYR A 440 15.18 7.48 12.16
C TYR A 440 14.31 8.69 11.81
N SER A 441 13.87 8.78 10.56
CA SER A 441 12.90 9.78 10.09
C SER A 441 11.48 9.22 10.25
N VAL A 442 10.79 9.57 11.33
CA VAL A 442 9.46 9.00 11.67
C VAL A 442 8.40 9.44 10.67
N TYR A 443 8.44 10.68 10.20
CA TYR A 443 7.53 11.21 9.19
C TYR A 443 8.28 12.11 8.21
N PRO A 444 8.76 11.52 7.11
CA PRO A 444 9.40 12.27 6.03
C PRO A 444 8.52 13.42 5.55
N GLY A 445 9.11 14.48 5.04
CA GLY A 445 8.43 15.76 4.81
C GLY A 445 8.48 16.71 6.01
N SER A 446 9.02 16.25 7.15
CA SER A 446 9.43 17.09 8.27
C SER A 446 10.95 17.35 8.22
N ASN A 447 11.42 18.24 9.10
CA ASN A 447 12.85 18.46 9.31
C ASN A 447 13.40 17.72 10.54
N LEU A 448 12.67 16.73 11.08
CA LEU A 448 12.99 16.06 12.35
C LEU A 448 13.50 14.63 12.12
N TYR A 449 14.50 14.26 12.91
CA TYR A 449 14.96 12.89 13.10
C TYR A 449 14.82 12.50 14.57
N PHE A 450 14.40 11.27 14.81
CA PHE A 450 14.15 10.73 16.14
C PHE A 450 15.30 9.84 16.57
N VAL A 451 15.76 10.01 17.79
CA VAL A 451 16.85 9.23 18.35
C VAL A 451 16.35 7.84 18.77
N GLY A 452 17.12 6.82 18.40
CA GLY A 452 16.90 5.42 18.73
C GLY A 452 18.04 4.81 19.55
N HIS A 453 18.59 3.69 19.09
CA HIS A 453 19.72 2.99 19.71
C HIS A 453 20.87 2.82 18.71
N CYS A 454 22.04 3.36 19.01
CA CYS A 454 23.25 3.12 18.20
C CYS A 454 23.84 1.74 18.52
N SER A 455 24.00 0.89 17.51
CA SER A 455 24.51 -0.48 17.63
C SER A 455 26.04 -0.57 17.57
N PHE A 456 26.72 0.55 17.31
CA PHE A 456 28.16 0.65 17.07
C PHE A 456 28.84 1.54 18.11
N ASP A 457 30.16 1.42 18.24
CA ASP A 457 30.96 2.32 19.09
C ASP A 457 30.92 3.75 18.54
N SER A 458 30.96 3.91 17.23
CA SER A 458 30.67 5.16 16.55
C SER A 458 30.31 4.96 15.08
N VAL A 459 29.58 5.95 14.53
CA VAL A 459 29.22 6.02 13.12
C VAL A 459 29.55 7.41 12.58
N VAL A 460 30.08 7.46 11.36
CA VAL A 460 30.42 8.72 10.68
C VAL A 460 29.79 8.73 9.28
N TYR A 461 28.90 9.67 9.03
CA TYR A 461 28.35 9.96 7.71
C TYR A 461 29.16 11.06 7.04
N ASN A 462 29.34 10.99 5.74
CA ASN A 462 29.97 12.04 4.91
C ASN A 462 31.30 12.56 5.48
N ARG A 463 32.16 11.66 5.87
CA ARG A 463 33.43 11.98 6.55
C ARG A 463 34.24 13.06 5.83
N ASN A 464 34.81 13.97 6.58
CA ASN A 464 35.60 15.11 6.10
C ASN A 464 34.84 16.10 5.21
N SER A 465 33.51 16.04 5.17
CA SER A 465 32.66 17.03 4.51
C SER A 465 32.15 18.08 5.48
N ARG A 466 31.53 19.16 4.96
CA ARG A 466 30.91 20.20 5.79
C ARG A 466 29.72 19.65 6.60
N ASN A 467 29.00 18.68 6.04
CA ASN A 467 27.86 18.03 6.64
C ASN A 467 28.20 16.67 7.25
N GLU A 468 29.40 16.53 7.84
CA GLU A 468 29.79 15.33 8.57
C GLU A 468 28.87 15.12 9.78
N ILE A 469 28.24 13.94 9.87
CA ILE A 469 27.52 13.52 11.07
C ILE A 469 28.39 12.50 11.79
N LYS A 470 28.71 12.77 13.05
CA LYS A 470 29.42 11.82 13.91
C LYS A 470 28.59 11.45 15.11
N ILE A 471 28.32 10.17 15.27
CA ILE A 471 27.55 9.59 16.37
C ILE A 471 28.47 8.71 17.20
N ILE A 472 28.50 8.93 18.50
CA ILE A 472 29.17 8.06 19.47
C ILE A 472 28.08 7.22 20.13
N GLY A 473 28.17 5.90 19.95
CA GLY A 473 27.28 4.94 20.56
C GLY A 473 27.59 4.70 22.04
N THR A 474 26.63 4.14 22.74
CA THR A 474 26.80 3.67 24.11
C THR A 474 26.06 2.36 24.31
N ASN A 475 26.67 1.45 25.07
CA ASN A 475 25.99 0.21 25.50
C ASN A 475 24.93 0.45 26.59
N GLN A 476 24.84 1.68 27.12
CA GLN A 476 23.85 2.05 28.13
C GLN A 476 22.63 2.66 27.46
N ILE A 477 21.48 2.06 27.69
CA ILE A 477 20.19 2.64 27.36
C ILE A 477 19.86 3.63 28.47
N GLY A 478 19.95 4.94 28.16
CA GLY A 478 19.85 6.00 29.16
C GLY A 478 18.44 6.45 29.47
N SER A 479 18.19 6.85 30.70
CA SER A 479 16.92 7.44 31.15
C SER A 479 16.75 8.92 30.74
N ASN A 480 17.81 9.59 30.26
CA ASN A 480 17.82 10.98 29.81
C ASN A 480 18.21 11.09 28.35
N ALA A 481 17.65 10.24 27.52
CA ALA A 481 17.98 10.18 26.10
C ALA A 481 17.59 11.47 25.36
N CYS A 482 18.44 11.88 24.44
CA CYS A 482 18.05 12.75 23.33
C CYS A 482 16.80 12.15 22.67
N ARG A 483 15.89 13.01 22.25
CA ARG A 483 14.62 12.57 21.62
C ARG A 483 14.64 12.76 20.13
N ASP A 484 15.18 13.89 19.69
CA ASP A 484 15.16 14.32 18.29
C ASP A 484 16.27 15.31 17.99
N PHE A 485 16.53 15.52 16.70
CA PHE A 485 17.38 16.57 16.13
C PHE A 485 16.85 16.96 14.76
N THR A 486 17.34 18.08 14.22
CA THR A 486 16.81 18.65 12.98
C THR A 486 17.75 18.48 11.79
N THR A 487 17.22 18.66 10.58
CA THR A 487 18.01 18.74 9.34
C THR A 487 19.03 19.91 9.38
N TYR A 488 18.74 20.97 10.10
CA TYR A 488 19.68 22.09 10.26
C TYR A 488 20.94 21.64 11.02
N ASP A 489 20.77 20.82 12.06
CA ASP A 489 21.88 20.24 12.80
C ASP A 489 22.76 19.37 11.90
N VAL A 490 22.13 18.56 11.04
CA VAL A 490 22.82 17.71 10.05
C VAL A 490 23.63 18.54 9.05
N ARG A 491 23.10 19.67 8.56
CA ARG A 491 23.76 20.51 7.55
C ARG A 491 24.93 21.29 8.08
N ASP A 492 24.92 21.66 9.34
CA ASP A 492 25.99 22.41 9.98
C ASP A 492 27.09 21.51 10.60
N GLY A 493 26.93 20.19 10.45
CA GLY A 493 27.81 19.18 11.02
C GLY A 493 27.35 18.77 12.41
N LEU A 494 26.82 17.55 12.53
CA LEU A 494 26.23 17.04 13.76
C LEU A 494 27.20 16.15 14.53
N PHE A 495 27.37 16.43 15.82
CA PHE A 495 28.03 15.54 16.76
C PHE A 495 27.05 15.11 17.84
N LEU A 496 26.71 13.82 17.86
CA LEU A 496 25.86 13.20 18.87
C LEU A 496 26.68 12.24 19.73
N ASP A 497 26.69 12.47 21.05
CA ASP A 497 27.23 11.51 21.99
C ASP A 497 26.10 10.97 22.87
N PHE A 498 25.75 9.71 22.67
CA PHE A 498 24.66 9.06 23.40
C PHE A 498 24.95 8.87 24.90
N SER A 499 26.22 9.01 25.34
CA SER A 499 26.59 8.97 26.75
C SER A 499 26.36 10.30 27.49
N GLU A 500 26.33 11.42 26.76
CA GLU A 500 26.27 12.78 27.29
C GLU A 500 25.06 13.59 26.78
N CYS A 501 24.07 12.97 26.17
CA CYS A 501 22.95 13.65 25.57
C CYS A 501 22.19 14.54 26.55
N ASN A 502 22.42 15.83 26.47
CA ASN A 502 21.71 16.92 27.13
C ASN A 502 21.09 17.83 26.05
N PHE A 503 20.25 17.31 25.18
CA PHE A 503 19.43 18.18 24.36
C PHE A 503 18.31 18.74 25.24
N GLY A 504 18.14 20.05 25.16
CA GLY A 504 17.04 20.76 25.85
C GLY A 504 15.67 20.27 25.40
N ASP A 505 14.64 20.95 25.83
CA ASP A 505 13.26 20.62 25.55
C ASP A 505 13.05 20.20 24.08
N SER A 506 12.40 19.06 23.88
CA SER A 506 12.05 18.47 22.60
C SER A 506 11.47 19.51 21.64
N PHE A 507 11.91 19.54 20.39
CA PHE A 507 11.32 20.34 19.29
C PHE A 507 9.89 19.92 18.95
N LEU A 508 9.35 18.90 19.62
CA LEU A 508 7.99 18.38 19.42
C LEU A 508 6.89 19.39 19.72
N ASP A 509 7.20 20.56 20.34
CA ASP A 509 6.22 21.58 20.72
C ASP A 509 6.23 22.84 19.83
N GLU A 510 7.03 22.89 18.76
CA GLU A 510 7.02 24.05 17.86
C GLU A 510 5.77 24.13 17.01
N GLY A 511 4.71 24.66 17.62
CA GLY A 511 3.78 25.57 16.95
C GLY A 511 2.95 25.05 15.76
N TRP A 512 2.76 23.76 15.63
CA TRP A 512 1.87 23.21 14.59
C TRP A 512 0.42 23.51 14.94
N THR A 513 -0.13 24.59 14.39
CA THR A 513 -1.58 24.81 14.42
C THR A 513 -2.25 23.78 13.51
N ILE A 514 -2.51 22.60 14.06
CA ILE A 514 -3.29 21.57 13.39
C ILE A 514 -4.69 22.13 13.17
N PRO A 515 -5.19 22.23 11.91
CA PRO A 515 -6.54 22.70 11.67
C PRO A 515 -7.51 21.73 12.32
N ILE A 516 -8.35 22.23 13.23
CA ILE A 516 -9.41 21.41 13.82
C ILE A 516 -10.50 21.24 12.75
N ILE A 517 -10.70 20.04 12.26
CA ILE A 517 -11.84 19.70 11.39
C ILE A 517 -13.10 19.39 12.24
N THR A 518 -14.26 19.44 11.61
CA THR A 518 -15.47 18.80 12.14
C THR A 518 -15.58 17.43 11.50
N GLN A 519 -15.51 16.36 12.30
CA GLN A 519 -15.58 14.99 11.82
C GLN A 519 -16.99 14.66 11.29
N THR A 520 -17.08 13.71 10.36
CA THR A 520 -18.35 13.23 9.83
C THR A 520 -19.11 12.43 10.89
N PRO A 521 -20.43 12.62 11.02
CA PRO A 521 -21.22 11.90 12.02
C PRO A 521 -21.37 10.43 11.69
N LEU A 522 -21.86 9.65 12.62
CA LEU A 522 -22.30 8.27 12.43
C LEU A 522 -23.79 8.25 12.11
N ILE A 523 -24.20 7.35 11.20
CA ILE A 523 -25.60 7.06 10.87
C ILE A 523 -25.83 5.59 11.22
N SER A 524 -26.43 5.30 12.35
CA SER A 524 -26.57 3.97 12.93
C SER A 524 -28.00 3.45 12.88
N GLY A 525 -28.16 2.16 12.67
CA GLY A 525 -29.42 1.44 12.66
C GLY A 525 -29.27 0.05 12.07
N GLU A 526 -30.35 -0.73 12.05
CA GLU A 526 -30.37 -2.00 11.34
C GLU A 526 -30.48 -1.73 9.83
N ASN A 527 -29.39 -1.97 9.11
CA ASN A 527 -29.25 -1.61 7.69
C ASN A 527 -30.21 -2.39 6.78
N ILE A 528 -30.54 -3.62 7.14
CA ILE A 528 -31.47 -4.50 6.41
C ILE A 528 -32.58 -4.89 7.38
N PHE A 529 -33.79 -4.46 7.17
CA PHE A 529 -34.90 -4.62 8.11
C PHE A 529 -36.17 -5.15 7.45
N THR A 530 -37.07 -5.76 8.23
CA THR A 530 -38.31 -6.35 7.72
C THR A 530 -39.51 -5.39 7.80
N GLU A 531 -39.77 -4.80 8.96
CA GLU A 531 -40.93 -3.92 9.16
C GLU A 531 -40.50 -2.45 9.30
N THR A 532 -39.76 -2.15 10.35
CA THR A 532 -39.24 -0.80 10.66
C THR A 532 -37.87 -0.88 11.26
N THR A 533 -37.02 0.11 10.98
CA THR A 533 -35.76 0.29 11.71
C THR A 533 -35.67 1.67 12.33
N LYS A 534 -34.92 1.77 13.42
CA LYS A 534 -34.67 3.01 14.15
C LYS A 534 -33.32 3.57 13.76
N VAL A 535 -33.32 4.77 13.17
CA VAL A 535 -32.09 5.48 12.79
C VAL A 535 -31.65 6.41 13.92
N THR A 536 -30.36 6.31 14.27
CA THR A 536 -29.70 7.17 15.25
C THR A 536 -28.53 7.88 14.60
N LEU A 537 -28.37 9.18 14.89
CA LEU A 537 -27.26 9.97 14.38
C LEU A 537 -26.38 10.43 15.56
N ASN A 538 -25.07 10.17 15.49
CA ASN A 538 -24.13 10.51 16.55
C ASN A 538 -22.96 11.34 15.99
N GLY A 539 -22.62 12.43 16.65
CA GLY A 539 -21.38 13.16 16.41
C GLY A 539 -20.21 12.44 17.08
N LEU A 540 -19.03 12.55 16.50
CA LEU A 540 -17.80 12.03 17.12
C LEU A 540 -17.27 12.97 18.22
N ASN A 541 -17.76 14.21 18.26
CA ASN A 541 -17.53 15.16 19.35
C ASN A 541 -18.84 15.48 20.08
N PRO A 542 -18.83 15.61 21.42
CA PRO A 542 -20.04 15.84 22.20
C PRO A 542 -20.72 17.20 21.96
N PHE A 543 -20.05 18.13 21.30
CA PHE A 543 -20.57 19.47 20.98
C PHE A 543 -21.05 19.63 19.54
N ASP A 544 -21.06 18.56 18.74
CA ASP A 544 -21.48 18.59 17.36
C ASP A 544 -23.00 18.68 17.27
N GLU A 545 -23.49 19.65 16.50
CA GLU A 545 -24.90 19.69 16.06
C GLU A 545 -25.01 18.87 14.76
N ILE A 546 -25.93 17.91 14.71
CA ILE A 546 -26.14 17.08 13.54
C ILE A 546 -27.35 17.54 12.76
N TYR A 547 -27.21 17.60 11.44
CA TYR A 547 -28.26 17.91 10.50
C TYR A 547 -28.44 16.78 9.52
N PHE A 548 -29.66 16.42 9.15
CA PHE A 548 -29.95 15.30 8.26
C PHE A 548 -31.13 15.59 7.33
N ARG A 549 -31.23 14.80 6.26
CA ARG A 549 -32.42 14.68 5.40
C ARG A 549 -32.60 13.21 4.96
N VAL A 550 -33.82 12.89 4.50
CA VAL A 550 -34.22 11.55 4.07
C VAL A 550 -34.58 11.60 2.58
N ASN A 551 -34.09 10.63 1.79
CA ASN A 551 -34.39 10.46 0.36
C ASN A 551 -34.15 11.72 -0.49
N GLU A 552 -33.09 12.48 -0.15
CA GLU A 552 -32.74 13.74 -0.82
C GLU A 552 -33.87 14.82 -0.82
N GLU A 553 -34.96 14.56 -0.12
CA GLU A 553 -36.10 15.46 -0.09
C GLU A 553 -35.94 16.60 0.95
N GLY A 554 -36.19 17.82 0.49
CA GLY A 554 -36.26 19.00 1.32
C GLY A 554 -34.93 19.52 1.84
N VAL A 555 -35.00 20.35 2.89
CA VAL A 555 -33.85 20.95 3.55
C VAL A 555 -33.36 20.09 4.71
N PHE A 556 -32.05 20.12 4.96
CA PHE A 556 -31.48 19.48 6.14
C PHE A 556 -32.13 20.00 7.43
N LYS A 557 -32.58 19.11 8.29
CA LYS A 557 -33.20 19.38 9.60
C LYS A 557 -32.21 19.06 10.72
N LYS A 558 -32.27 19.82 11.81
CA LYS A 558 -31.48 19.51 13.00
C LYS A 558 -32.00 18.22 13.63
N TYR A 559 -31.07 17.30 13.90
CA TYR A 559 -31.34 16.05 14.59
C TYR A 559 -31.54 16.33 16.10
N LEU A 560 -32.61 15.82 16.66
CA LEU A 560 -32.94 16.00 18.09
C LEU A 560 -33.13 14.68 18.83
N LYS A 561 -33.57 13.65 18.13
CA LYS A 561 -33.83 12.31 18.69
C LYS A 561 -33.89 11.26 17.58
N PRO A 562 -33.69 9.98 17.89
CA PRO A 562 -33.87 8.88 16.94
C PRO A 562 -35.26 8.90 16.27
N PHE A 563 -35.30 8.49 15.00
CA PHE A 563 -36.53 8.38 14.21
C PHE A 563 -36.63 7.01 13.56
N SER A 564 -37.85 6.58 13.20
CA SER A 564 -38.06 5.30 12.54
C SER A 564 -38.39 5.51 11.06
N ILE A 565 -37.95 4.53 10.25
CA ILE A 565 -38.29 4.39 8.83
C ILE A 565 -38.92 3.01 8.60
N ASP A 566 -39.83 2.89 7.62
CA ASP A 566 -40.61 1.69 7.32
C ASP A 566 -40.52 1.28 5.84
N GLN A 567 -39.66 1.94 5.08
CA GLN A 567 -39.34 1.67 3.68
C GLN A 567 -37.86 1.90 3.42
N THR A 568 -37.35 1.32 2.32
CA THR A 568 -35.97 1.60 1.89
C THR A 568 -35.77 3.10 1.81
N SER A 569 -34.72 3.58 2.51
CA SER A 569 -34.49 5.02 2.70
C SER A 569 -33.01 5.36 2.64
N PHE A 570 -32.71 6.43 1.93
CA PHE A 570 -31.40 7.06 1.85
C PHE A 570 -31.31 8.22 2.84
N ILE A 571 -30.38 8.15 3.76
CA ILE A 571 -30.18 9.14 4.82
C ILE A 571 -28.88 9.89 4.54
N GLU A 572 -28.93 11.21 4.52
CA GLU A 572 -27.76 12.07 4.48
C GLU A 572 -27.63 12.84 5.78
N ALA A 573 -26.40 12.97 6.29
CA ALA A 573 -26.15 13.74 7.49
C ALA A 573 -24.79 14.46 7.45
N TYR A 574 -24.71 15.59 8.17
CA TYR A 574 -23.47 16.27 8.47
C TYR A 574 -23.44 16.78 9.90
N ALA A 575 -22.25 16.87 10.47
CA ALA A 575 -22.02 17.53 11.75
C ALA A 575 -21.64 19.00 11.55
N LYS A 576 -22.00 19.85 12.49
CA LYS A 576 -21.71 21.29 12.48
C LYS A 576 -21.32 21.77 13.87
N THR A 577 -20.25 22.52 13.93
CA THR A 577 -19.89 23.38 15.06
C THR A 577 -20.27 24.83 14.75
N VAL A 578 -20.04 25.77 15.68
CA VAL A 578 -20.32 27.21 15.47
C VAL A 578 -19.62 27.76 14.23
N GLN A 579 -18.41 27.25 13.91
CA GLN A 579 -17.55 27.79 12.86
C GLN A 579 -17.35 26.89 11.64
N ARG A 580 -17.65 25.58 11.74
CA ARG A 580 -17.26 24.59 10.75
C ARG A 580 -18.36 23.57 10.50
N LYS A 581 -18.35 23.00 9.30
CA LYS A 581 -19.24 21.92 8.86
C LYS A 581 -18.40 20.77 8.36
N SER A 582 -18.78 19.53 8.70
CA SER A 582 -18.17 18.32 8.14
C SER A 582 -18.60 18.11 6.67
N PRO A 583 -17.93 17.25 5.92
CA PRO A 583 -18.51 16.63 4.74
C PRO A 583 -19.87 16.02 5.05
N THR A 584 -20.72 15.89 4.03
CA THR A 584 -22.01 15.19 4.16
C THR A 584 -21.78 13.71 3.89
N ILE A 585 -22.13 12.87 4.85
CA ILE A 585 -22.08 11.40 4.71
C ILE A 585 -23.48 10.87 4.42
N SER A 586 -23.56 9.69 3.82
CA SER A 586 -24.80 9.01 3.51
C SER A 586 -24.83 7.56 3.97
N ALA A 587 -26.05 7.04 4.23
CA ALA A 587 -26.29 5.64 4.51
C ALA A 587 -27.61 5.22 3.86
N THR A 588 -27.69 3.98 3.38
CA THR A 588 -28.93 3.40 2.84
C THR A 588 -29.41 2.30 3.75
N PHE A 589 -30.66 2.37 4.15
CA PHE A 589 -31.36 1.36 4.92
C PHE A 589 -32.32 0.62 4.00
N TYR A 590 -32.18 -0.68 3.87
CA TYR A 590 -32.91 -1.51 2.94
C TYR A 590 -34.04 -2.26 3.65
N LYS A 591 -35.28 -2.09 3.19
CA LYS A 591 -36.38 -2.95 3.61
C LYS A 591 -36.33 -4.23 2.81
N LYS A 592 -36.20 -5.39 3.47
CA LYS A 592 -36.22 -6.70 2.79
C LYS A 592 -37.46 -6.85 1.94
N PRO A 593 -37.35 -7.33 0.69
CA PRO A 593 -38.49 -7.50 -0.20
C PRO A 593 -39.41 -8.64 0.25
N ASN A 594 -38.93 -9.52 1.13
CA ASN A 594 -39.63 -10.71 1.59
C ASN A 594 -39.17 -11.13 2.99
N ASN A 595 -39.83 -12.15 3.55
CA ASN A 595 -39.51 -12.76 4.83
C ASN A 595 -38.95 -14.18 4.67
N TRP A 596 -38.36 -14.48 3.52
CA TRP A 596 -37.83 -15.81 3.20
C TRP A 596 -36.59 -16.13 4.02
N THR A 597 -36.21 -17.40 3.99
CA THR A 597 -34.89 -17.84 4.48
C THR A 597 -34.20 -18.62 3.39
N CYS A 598 -32.91 -18.39 3.22
CA CYS A 598 -32.03 -19.16 2.35
C CYS A 598 -30.97 -19.86 3.19
N THR A 599 -30.80 -21.16 2.99
CA THR A 599 -29.80 -21.95 3.73
C THR A 599 -28.88 -22.63 2.72
N PRO A 600 -27.60 -22.26 2.64
CA PRO A 600 -26.63 -22.96 1.83
C PRO A 600 -26.22 -24.30 2.48
N SER A 601 -25.86 -25.29 1.67
CA SER A 601 -25.37 -26.61 2.14
C SER A 601 -24.00 -26.51 2.83
N ILE A 602 -23.21 -25.52 2.44
CA ILE A 602 -21.90 -25.18 3.02
C ILE A 602 -21.90 -23.67 3.20
N GLN A 603 -21.32 -23.17 4.29
CA GLN A 603 -21.19 -21.73 4.53
C GLN A 603 -20.25 -21.10 3.49
N PRO A 604 -20.47 -19.84 3.09
CA PRO A 604 -19.56 -19.13 2.21
C PRO A 604 -18.19 -19.01 2.88
N ASN A 605 -17.16 -18.75 2.07
CA ASN A 605 -15.84 -18.45 2.58
C ASN A 605 -15.92 -17.27 3.57
N SER A 606 -15.23 -17.41 4.71
CA SER A 606 -15.31 -16.42 5.80
C SER A 606 -14.94 -14.98 5.40
N GLN A 607 -14.17 -14.82 4.33
CA GLN A 607 -13.82 -13.51 3.76
C GLN A 607 -14.92 -12.95 2.85
N TYR A 608 -15.80 -13.80 2.32
CA TYR A 608 -16.81 -13.45 1.30
C TYR A 608 -18.19 -13.89 1.75
N THR A 609 -18.69 -13.28 2.82
CA THR A 609 -19.99 -13.64 3.42
C THR A 609 -21.17 -12.84 2.87
N GLY A 610 -20.93 -11.84 2.04
CA GLY A 610 -21.96 -10.97 1.45
C GLY A 610 -22.69 -10.07 2.46
N GLY A 611 -22.26 -10.06 3.72
CA GLY A 611 -22.93 -9.34 4.80
C GLY A 611 -23.77 -10.23 5.71
N GLY A 612 -23.78 -11.56 5.50
CA GLY A 612 -24.39 -12.55 6.40
C GLY A 612 -25.42 -13.47 5.76
N ASP A 613 -26.17 -14.14 6.63
CA ASP A 613 -27.08 -15.26 6.24
C ASP A 613 -28.21 -14.85 5.27
N ASP A 614 -28.63 -13.60 5.34
CA ASP A 614 -29.71 -13.06 4.49
C ASP A 614 -29.24 -12.45 3.16
N ALA A 615 -27.92 -12.38 2.90
CA ALA A 615 -27.35 -11.68 1.75
C ALA A 615 -27.92 -12.11 0.39
N LEU A 616 -28.29 -13.39 0.25
CA LEU A 616 -28.85 -13.92 -1.00
C LEU A 616 -30.34 -13.57 -1.25
N ILE A 617 -31.00 -12.89 -0.30
CA ILE A 617 -32.45 -12.61 -0.35
C ILE A 617 -32.80 -11.23 0.25
N ASP A 618 -31.83 -10.34 0.36
CA ASP A 618 -31.99 -9.02 0.98
C ASP A 618 -32.46 -7.93 0.01
N GLY A 619 -32.44 -8.20 -1.28
CA GLY A 619 -32.80 -7.29 -2.35
C GLY A 619 -31.67 -6.35 -2.80
N ILE A 620 -30.43 -6.64 -2.42
CA ILE A 620 -29.28 -5.82 -2.74
C ILE A 620 -28.37 -6.55 -3.72
N ASN A 621 -28.14 -6.00 -4.92
CA ASN A 621 -27.22 -6.59 -5.87
C ASN A 621 -25.78 -6.14 -5.61
N GLY A 622 -24.83 -7.06 -5.75
CA GLY A 622 -23.40 -6.77 -5.79
C GLY A 622 -22.97 -6.06 -7.07
N THR A 623 -21.83 -5.42 -7.02
CA THR A 623 -21.19 -4.73 -8.15
C THR A 623 -19.96 -5.49 -8.61
N THR A 624 -19.29 -5.01 -9.66
CA THR A 624 -18.00 -5.56 -10.12
C THR A 624 -16.87 -5.36 -9.11
N GLN A 625 -17.02 -4.43 -8.18
CA GLN A 625 -16.11 -4.28 -7.03
C GLN A 625 -16.47 -5.31 -5.94
N TRP A 626 -16.06 -6.53 -6.13
CA TRP A 626 -16.39 -7.64 -5.23
C TRP A 626 -15.80 -7.46 -3.81
N GLN A 627 -14.70 -6.73 -3.68
CA GLN A 627 -14.05 -6.40 -2.39
C GLN A 627 -14.94 -5.50 -1.50
N ALA A 628 -15.97 -4.87 -2.05
CA ALA A 628 -16.96 -4.09 -1.29
C ALA A 628 -17.86 -4.95 -0.36
N GLY A 629 -17.70 -6.28 -0.38
CA GLY A 629 -18.30 -7.20 0.59
C GLY A 629 -19.78 -7.52 0.37
N ARG A 630 -20.29 -7.40 -0.89
CA ARG A 630 -21.68 -7.68 -1.22
C ARG A 630 -21.93 -9.10 -1.77
N TRP A 631 -20.90 -9.90 -1.96
CA TRP A 631 -20.95 -11.21 -2.55
C TRP A 631 -20.74 -12.33 -1.55
N GLN A 632 -21.50 -13.40 -1.65
CA GLN A 632 -21.13 -14.68 -1.03
C GLN A 632 -20.26 -15.48 -2.00
N GLY A 633 -19.05 -15.82 -1.56
CA GLY A 633 -18.06 -16.55 -2.35
C GLY A 633 -17.93 -18.02 -1.92
N TYR A 634 -17.96 -18.92 -2.89
CA TYR A 634 -17.86 -20.38 -2.69
C TYR A 634 -16.78 -20.97 -3.58
N GLN A 635 -15.97 -21.87 -3.04
CA GLN A 635 -14.89 -22.58 -3.74
C GLN A 635 -15.07 -24.10 -3.70
N ASN A 636 -16.32 -24.56 -3.64
CA ASN A 636 -16.68 -25.98 -3.57
C ASN A 636 -17.27 -26.42 -4.90
N GLU A 637 -17.08 -27.69 -5.26
CA GLU A 637 -17.59 -28.24 -6.54
C GLU A 637 -19.11 -28.08 -6.70
N GLU A 638 -19.89 -28.31 -5.62
CA GLU A 638 -21.34 -28.21 -5.61
C GLU A 638 -21.84 -27.47 -4.37
N ILE A 639 -22.69 -26.49 -4.55
CA ILE A 639 -23.43 -25.83 -3.47
C ILE A 639 -24.92 -25.95 -3.71
N THR A 640 -25.65 -26.34 -2.68
CA THR A 640 -27.11 -26.36 -2.66
C THR A 640 -27.65 -25.21 -1.83
N PHE A 641 -28.49 -24.37 -2.42
CA PHE A 641 -29.29 -23.36 -1.71
C PHE A 641 -30.71 -23.87 -1.49
N THR A 642 -31.17 -23.88 -0.25
CA THR A 642 -32.54 -24.25 0.12
C THR A 642 -33.30 -22.99 0.56
N LEU A 643 -34.31 -22.61 -0.23
CA LEU A 643 -35.19 -21.49 0.07
C LEU A 643 -36.49 -21.98 0.70
N ASP A 644 -36.90 -21.31 1.79
CA ASP A 644 -38.21 -21.40 2.36
C ASP A 644 -38.94 -20.06 2.19
N LEU A 645 -39.98 -20.04 1.32
CA LEU A 645 -40.73 -18.84 0.99
C LEU A 645 -41.78 -18.48 2.08
N LYS A 646 -41.84 -19.26 3.17
CA LYS A 646 -42.75 -19.14 4.31
C LYS A 646 -44.24 -19.38 3.97
N GLU A 647 -44.59 -19.40 2.72
CA GLU A 647 -45.94 -19.65 2.23
C GLU A 647 -45.90 -20.28 0.84
N GLN A 648 -47.03 -20.90 0.43
CA GLN A 648 -47.20 -21.45 -0.91
C GLN A 648 -47.31 -20.31 -1.93
N LYS A 649 -46.28 -20.10 -2.74
CA LYS A 649 -46.26 -19.09 -3.84
C LYS A 649 -46.35 -19.74 -5.20
N LYS A 650 -46.97 -19.02 -6.16
CA LYS A 650 -46.93 -19.38 -7.57
C LYS A 650 -45.58 -18.92 -8.13
N ILE A 651 -44.83 -19.86 -8.68
CA ILE A 651 -43.48 -19.64 -9.18
C ILE A 651 -43.43 -19.92 -10.65
N SER A 652 -42.83 -19.09 -11.47
CA SER A 652 -42.63 -19.25 -12.91
C SER A 652 -41.21 -18.95 -13.39
N GLU A 653 -40.41 -18.29 -12.56
CA GLU A 653 -39.03 -17.97 -12.89
C GLU A 653 -38.21 -17.86 -11.60
N ILE A 654 -36.96 -18.28 -11.66
CA ILE A 654 -35.96 -18.11 -10.60
C ILE A 654 -34.74 -17.49 -11.24
N SER A 655 -34.17 -16.47 -10.62
CA SER A 655 -32.92 -15.89 -11.09
C SER A 655 -31.87 -15.75 -9.95
N LEU A 656 -30.61 -15.86 -10.35
CA LEU A 656 -29.43 -15.65 -9.48
C LEU A 656 -28.49 -14.70 -10.20
N ASN A 657 -27.90 -13.79 -9.43
CA ASN A 657 -26.91 -12.85 -9.96
C ASN A 657 -25.50 -13.34 -9.60
N PHE A 658 -24.60 -13.39 -10.59
CA PHE A 658 -23.22 -13.84 -10.45
C PHE A 658 -22.23 -12.79 -10.90
N LEU A 659 -20.99 -12.91 -10.41
CA LEU A 659 -19.84 -12.10 -10.80
C LEU A 659 -18.84 -12.96 -11.59
N GLN A 660 -18.34 -12.40 -12.67
CA GLN A 660 -17.18 -12.89 -13.43
C GLN A 660 -16.01 -11.92 -13.25
N ASP A 661 -14.87 -12.42 -12.80
CA ASP A 661 -13.57 -11.75 -12.74
C ASP A 661 -12.47 -12.82 -12.78
N ALA A 662 -12.08 -13.22 -13.99
CA ALA A 662 -11.18 -14.35 -14.18
C ALA A 662 -9.79 -14.10 -13.57
N GLN A 663 -9.29 -12.87 -13.56
CA GLN A 663 -8.01 -12.54 -12.97
C GLN A 663 -7.99 -12.74 -11.45
N SER A 664 -9.14 -12.57 -10.78
CA SER A 664 -9.35 -12.83 -9.36
C SER A 664 -9.83 -14.26 -9.06
N TRP A 665 -9.81 -15.16 -10.05
CA TRP A 665 -10.27 -16.55 -9.98
C TRP A 665 -11.78 -16.68 -9.70
N ILE A 666 -12.55 -15.61 -9.92
CA ILE A 666 -14.00 -15.59 -9.76
C ILE A 666 -14.63 -15.85 -11.12
N LEU A 667 -15.29 -16.98 -11.26
CA LEU A 667 -15.84 -17.45 -12.53
C LEU A 667 -17.35 -17.69 -12.41
N MET A 668 -18.04 -17.61 -13.55
CA MET A 668 -19.43 -18.07 -13.64
C MET A 668 -19.53 -19.54 -13.25
N PRO A 669 -20.64 -20.00 -12.65
CA PRO A 669 -20.85 -21.41 -12.41
C PRO A 669 -20.94 -22.20 -13.72
N SER A 670 -20.57 -23.47 -13.72
CA SER A 670 -20.69 -24.35 -14.93
C SER A 670 -22.13 -24.71 -15.26
N ASP A 671 -22.96 -24.91 -14.26
CA ASP A 671 -24.39 -25.17 -14.42
C ASP A 671 -25.19 -24.85 -13.14
N ILE A 672 -26.48 -24.65 -13.34
CA ILE A 672 -27.47 -24.39 -12.29
C ILE A 672 -28.67 -25.31 -12.51
N SER A 673 -29.08 -26.03 -11.48
CA SER A 673 -30.27 -26.91 -11.48
C SER A 673 -31.27 -26.49 -10.42
N VAL A 674 -32.54 -26.37 -10.80
CA VAL A 674 -33.63 -25.95 -9.90
C VAL A 674 -34.58 -27.15 -9.66
N TYR A 675 -34.86 -27.38 -8.38
CA TYR A 675 -35.80 -28.40 -7.90
C TYR A 675 -36.92 -27.73 -7.12
N VAL A 676 -38.16 -28.12 -7.45
CA VAL A 676 -39.37 -27.74 -6.73
C VAL A 676 -40.07 -29.00 -6.23
N ASP A 677 -40.34 -29.07 -4.93
CA ASP A 677 -40.90 -30.27 -4.28
C ASP A 677 -40.11 -31.55 -4.59
N GLY A 678 -38.79 -31.45 -4.68
CA GLY A 678 -37.86 -32.56 -4.95
C GLY A 678 -37.79 -32.99 -6.44
N LYS A 679 -38.48 -32.31 -7.36
CA LYS A 679 -38.43 -32.59 -8.79
C LYS A 679 -37.59 -31.55 -9.52
N LEU A 680 -36.70 -32.01 -10.38
CA LEU A 680 -35.96 -31.15 -11.29
C LEU A 680 -36.94 -30.47 -12.26
N VAL A 681 -36.94 -29.14 -12.31
CA VAL A 681 -37.85 -28.32 -13.12
C VAL A 681 -37.13 -27.46 -14.15
N ALA A 682 -35.87 -27.15 -13.94
CA ALA A 682 -35.03 -26.43 -14.89
C ALA A 682 -33.54 -26.73 -14.65
N THR A 683 -32.75 -26.66 -15.72
CA THR A 683 -31.29 -26.69 -15.71
C THR A 683 -30.77 -25.70 -16.76
N ASP A 684 -29.71 -25.00 -16.43
CA ASP A 684 -28.96 -24.18 -17.38
C ASP A 684 -27.49 -24.55 -17.30
N THR A 685 -26.80 -24.60 -18.44
CA THR A 685 -25.37 -24.88 -18.55
C THR A 685 -24.69 -23.64 -19.14
N ILE A 686 -23.66 -23.17 -18.47
CA ILE A 686 -23.02 -21.88 -18.75
C ILE A 686 -21.68 -22.16 -19.42
N ASP A 687 -21.40 -21.47 -20.50
CA ASP A 687 -20.08 -21.47 -21.14
C ASP A 687 -19.15 -20.52 -20.38
N VAL A 688 -18.22 -21.08 -19.59
CA VAL A 688 -17.37 -20.32 -18.70
C VAL A 688 -16.14 -19.80 -19.43
N ASP A 689 -15.98 -18.49 -19.50
CA ASP A 689 -14.75 -17.87 -20.03
C ASP A 689 -13.69 -17.71 -18.93
N PHE A 690 -12.69 -18.59 -18.93
CA PHE A 690 -11.58 -18.60 -17.98
C PHE A 690 -10.54 -17.50 -18.22
N PHE A 691 -10.59 -16.81 -19.35
CA PHE A 691 -9.54 -15.87 -19.78
C PHE A 691 -10.08 -14.46 -20.06
N LEU A 692 -11.32 -14.20 -19.68
CA LEU A 692 -11.92 -12.89 -19.89
C LEU A 692 -11.11 -11.80 -19.17
N ASP A 693 -10.77 -10.77 -19.91
CA ASP A 693 -10.18 -9.57 -19.33
C ASP A 693 -11.29 -8.62 -18.81
N GLY A 694 -11.12 -8.15 -17.57
CA GLY A 694 -12.10 -7.32 -16.87
C GLY A 694 -13.16 -8.12 -16.10
N SER A 695 -14.12 -7.40 -15.52
CA SER A 695 -15.16 -7.97 -14.67
C SER A 695 -16.57 -7.52 -15.10
N TYR A 696 -17.56 -8.40 -14.93
CA TYR A 696 -18.99 -8.09 -15.15
C TYR A 696 -19.87 -8.88 -14.20
N THR A 697 -21.12 -8.42 -14.03
CA THR A 697 -22.17 -9.14 -13.30
C THR A 697 -23.24 -9.61 -14.26
N GLU A 698 -23.80 -10.80 -14.05
CA GLU A 698 -24.86 -11.36 -14.88
C GLU A 698 -25.95 -12.02 -14.05
N GLU A 699 -27.20 -11.64 -14.31
CA GLU A 699 -28.40 -12.29 -13.75
C GLU A 699 -28.85 -13.44 -14.65
N ILE A 700 -28.64 -14.68 -14.20
CA ILE A 700 -29.07 -15.89 -14.90
C ILE A 700 -30.53 -16.19 -14.54
N LYS A 701 -31.40 -16.33 -15.55
CA LYS A 701 -32.85 -16.51 -15.39
C LYS A 701 -33.31 -17.87 -15.85
N LEU A 702 -33.81 -18.71 -14.95
CA LEU A 702 -34.34 -20.03 -15.24
C LEU A 702 -35.88 -19.97 -15.22
N LYS A 703 -36.49 -20.13 -16.41
CA LYS A 703 -37.94 -20.26 -16.51
C LYS A 703 -38.37 -21.68 -16.16
N ILE A 704 -39.37 -21.79 -15.30
CA ILE A 704 -39.90 -23.10 -14.86
C ILE A 704 -41.39 -23.23 -15.23
N PRO A 705 -41.89 -24.47 -15.35
CA PRO A 705 -43.35 -24.68 -15.43
C PRO A 705 -44.03 -24.05 -14.22
N THR A 706 -44.99 -23.18 -14.44
CA THR A 706 -45.70 -22.50 -13.38
C THR A 706 -46.22 -23.50 -12.35
N THR A 707 -45.71 -23.42 -11.12
CA THR A 707 -46.06 -24.33 -10.02
C THR A 707 -46.32 -23.55 -8.74
N LYS A 708 -46.97 -24.18 -7.76
CA LYS A 708 -47.07 -23.63 -6.41
C LYS A 708 -46.15 -24.40 -5.48
N SER A 709 -45.27 -23.73 -4.76
CA SER A 709 -44.45 -24.33 -3.74
C SER A 709 -44.07 -23.34 -2.67
N GLN A 710 -43.71 -23.84 -1.49
CA GLN A 710 -43.06 -23.11 -0.42
C GLN A 710 -41.57 -23.34 -0.45
N TYR A 711 -41.08 -24.50 -0.91
CA TYR A 711 -39.67 -24.87 -0.86
C TYR A 711 -39.08 -25.00 -2.27
N ILE A 712 -37.93 -24.38 -2.43
CA ILE A 712 -37.13 -24.44 -3.65
C ILE A 712 -35.72 -24.90 -3.25
N LYS A 713 -35.16 -25.82 -4.04
CA LYS A 713 -33.77 -26.21 -3.94
C LYS A 713 -33.04 -25.79 -5.22
N ILE A 714 -31.94 -25.06 -5.11
CA ILE A 714 -31.12 -24.66 -6.26
C ILE A 714 -29.73 -25.29 -6.04
N VAL A 715 -29.24 -26.00 -7.04
CA VAL A 715 -27.90 -26.60 -7.06
C VAL A 715 -27.05 -25.84 -8.04
N VAL A 716 -25.89 -25.41 -7.61
CA VAL A 716 -24.91 -24.64 -8.40
C VAL A 716 -23.59 -25.38 -8.40
N HIS A 717 -23.03 -25.64 -9.59
CA HIS A 717 -21.71 -26.23 -9.71
C HIS A 717 -20.66 -25.20 -10.12
N SER A 718 -19.51 -25.26 -9.44
CA SER A 718 -18.35 -24.44 -9.77
C SER A 718 -17.79 -24.77 -11.15
N ALA A 719 -17.05 -23.83 -11.74
CA ALA A 719 -16.23 -24.07 -12.93
C ALA A 719 -15.08 -25.07 -12.70
N GLY A 720 -14.77 -25.37 -11.43
CA GLY A 720 -13.75 -26.33 -11.04
C GLY A 720 -12.33 -25.80 -11.10
N LYS A 721 -11.38 -26.63 -11.50
CA LYS A 721 -9.96 -26.25 -11.55
C LYS A 721 -9.66 -25.31 -12.70
N LEU A 722 -8.76 -24.38 -12.44
CA LEU A 722 -8.30 -23.40 -13.41
C LEU A 722 -7.47 -24.10 -14.50
N PRO A 723 -7.72 -23.85 -15.81
CA PRO A 723 -7.06 -24.53 -16.92
C PRO A 723 -5.63 -24.04 -17.16
N GLU A 724 -4.86 -24.82 -17.94
CA GLU A 724 -3.53 -24.41 -18.40
C GLU A 724 -3.60 -23.08 -19.15
N GLY A 725 -2.68 -22.16 -18.83
CA GLY A 725 -2.65 -20.80 -19.35
C GLY A 725 -3.32 -19.77 -18.44
N HIS A 726 -4.14 -20.18 -17.46
CA HIS A 726 -4.68 -19.31 -16.46
C HIS A 726 -3.62 -19.01 -15.39
N ILE A 727 -3.58 -17.78 -14.85
CA ILE A 727 -2.60 -17.34 -13.85
C ILE A 727 -2.57 -18.24 -12.60
N GLY A 728 -3.70 -18.79 -12.20
CA GLY A 728 -3.82 -19.70 -11.05
C GLY A 728 -3.48 -21.16 -11.32
N TYR A 729 -3.23 -21.56 -12.56
CA TYR A 729 -3.00 -22.96 -12.93
C TYR A 729 -1.83 -23.61 -12.19
N TYR A 730 -0.69 -22.91 -12.13
CA TYR A 730 0.53 -23.40 -11.49
C TYR A 730 0.46 -23.46 -9.94
N LEU A 731 -0.60 -22.88 -9.38
CA LEU A 731 -0.90 -22.92 -7.95
C LEU A 731 -1.94 -24.01 -7.59
N ASP A 732 -2.28 -24.89 -8.56
CA ASP A 732 -3.38 -25.88 -8.46
C ASP A 732 -4.71 -25.22 -8.04
N GLY A 733 -4.94 -24.00 -8.54
CA GLY A 733 -6.05 -23.15 -8.13
C GLY A 733 -7.40 -23.67 -8.55
N GLU A 734 -8.40 -23.45 -7.70
CA GLU A 734 -9.81 -23.75 -7.96
C GLU A 734 -10.60 -22.44 -8.08
N ALA A 735 -11.56 -22.43 -9.00
CA ALA A 735 -12.42 -21.28 -9.22
C ALA A 735 -13.35 -21.04 -8.03
N PHE A 736 -13.47 -19.78 -7.63
CA PHE A 736 -14.62 -19.31 -6.88
C PHE A 736 -15.81 -19.08 -7.82
N PHE A 737 -17.03 -19.25 -7.34
CA PHE A 737 -18.16 -18.52 -7.87
C PHE A 737 -18.71 -17.57 -6.80
N PHE A 738 -19.08 -16.37 -7.24
CA PHE A 738 -19.66 -15.35 -6.39
C PHE A 738 -21.11 -15.14 -6.76
N VAL A 739 -22.01 -15.26 -5.77
CA VAL A 739 -23.45 -15.09 -5.93
C VAL A 739 -23.96 -14.09 -4.89
N ASP A 740 -24.93 -13.24 -5.27
CA ASP A 740 -25.52 -12.30 -4.32
C ASP A 740 -27.03 -12.51 -4.15
N GLU A 741 -27.85 -12.25 -5.13
CA GLU A 741 -29.30 -12.16 -4.96
C GLU A 741 -30.03 -13.30 -5.68
N ILE A 742 -30.93 -13.98 -4.96
CA ILE A 742 -31.84 -15.01 -5.49
C ILE A 742 -33.25 -14.44 -5.53
N LYS A 743 -33.84 -14.31 -6.76
CA LYS A 743 -35.17 -13.80 -6.94
C LYS A 743 -36.09 -14.93 -7.37
N VAL A 744 -37.35 -14.90 -6.89
CA VAL A 744 -38.40 -15.89 -7.23
C VAL A 744 -39.62 -15.15 -7.69
N ASN A 745 -40.04 -15.35 -8.96
CA ASN A 745 -41.12 -14.67 -9.67
C ASN A 745 -42.26 -15.63 -10.09
#